data_8da5e4a8a100b9f08fb2189fa583bd32
#
_entry.id   8da5e4a8a100b9f08fb2189fa583bd32
#
_cell.length_a   1.000
_cell.length_b   1.000
_cell.length_c   1.000
_cell.angle_alpha   90.00
_cell.angle_beta   90.00
_cell.angle_gamma   90.00
#
_symmetry.space_group_name_H-M   'P 1'
#
loop_
_entity.id
_entity.type
_entity.pdbx_description
1 polymer ?
#
loop_
_entity_poly.entity_id
_entity_poly.type
_entity_poly.pdbx_seq_one_letter_code
_entity_poly.pdbx_strand_id
1 'polypeptide(L)'
;MNRTRRYTAILATAIVLLSVMSCSGDNGITPTPTPTPTPTPTPTVRELVKKVAVVAPIGDAATKTRLERTASWLEENLKEAQKGDTLVVRLQIEWYDELSSNMETLGSQLAGRNDIAAIVGPFDNDRMDVFAYACKKTHKLLIAPTITSDEVQRKYAVSSAGEYDKVNKEAFFWPLSESDVNLTETMMENFVTQIGKYSEYGTLYAAFFSPNNALGKTFYDWASFFASSMNVTLECNEAYTNASNLQSRFLDYLNLFYEGEYIGPFCNSFCVVESAQQMADIAKERRKWIEMDINPSATDTDGANYDEFWAIYEGFFRTWFVNPSMSEDALSALDERNRSILQGYQGFMPYADLSTGFEEAYKQRFNTPPTFAECKLYDGLLLSALTSYMFEYLVGNQRQTFFAEYTDNELMNHMMKIVGLKVDDASVDAAKPAWRGNALKQFMAEVRNPQTGVPVLCGASGVVLFDQETCRQIGSNTYLLWQIDKGKLRHLAYFTPKGKQVVNLSISLELFFDEETVQKSFAEMATDKDIGITYPELTSQYAVLVQGSRDMDDYRHQADVLGMYQMLRKNGFDDDHIILIIDKELANNPKNTDKGVIRNEERGENLLEGAVIDYDNNSLSASDVADILMGKKSANLPVVLPQDAGQNVLFYWSGHGRNTAHYGVDELVWLDTPARKGLTASMMKQAVEKMVKRKLLVIVEPCYSEGVILSLQGQKGVLAMSSASGEEQSWADNWNPNLGRGIWMCDRFSRNLLNCLTKNPAITYRDLYFYCMEHTIGSHVKLVNADHFGNLYITTPEEFVVSIKSSKR
;
A
#
# COMPACT_ATOMS: atom_id res chain seq x y z
N MET A 1 -10.63 -6.63 23.76
CA MET A 1 -11.78 -7.47 24.19
C MET A 1 -13.16 -6.82 24.04
N ASN A 2 -13.29 -5.52 23.77
CA ASN A 2 -14.63 -4.87 23.64
C ASN A 2 -15.08 -4.60 22.19
N ARG A 3 -14.25 -4.85 21.18
CA ARG A 3 -14.60 -4.62 19.76
C ARG A 3 -15.39 -5.79 19.15
N THR A 4 -15.05 -7.02 19.48
CA THR A 4 -15.73 -8.23 18.99
C THR A 4 -17.21 -8.29 19.41
N ARG A 5 -17.58 -7.68 20.55
CA ARG A 5 -18.99 -7.65 21.01
C ARG A 5 -19.89 -6.68 20.25
N ARG A 6 -19.36 -5.66 19.54
CA ARG A 6 -20.20 -4.72 18.78
C ARG A 6 -20.59 -5.25 17.40
N TYR A 7 -19.70 -6.00 16.75
CA TYR A 7 -20.03 -6.65 15.45
C TYR A 7 -21.12 -7.72 15.61
N THR A 8 -21.08 -8.46 16.72
CA THR A 8 -22.12 -9.45 17.06
C THR A 8 -23.48 -8.78 17.30
N ALA A 9 -23.54 -7.52 17.73
CA ALA A 9 -24.78 -6.85 18.06
C ALA A 9 -25.58 -6.40 16.80
N ILE A 10 -24.92 -5.95 15.73
CA ILE A 10 -25.62 -5.47 14.53
C ILE A 10 -26.08 -6.63 13.66
N LEU A 11 -25.27 -7.67 13.51
CA LEU A 11 -25.69 -8.92 12.90
C LEU A 11 -26.78 -9.60 13.75
N ALA A 12 -26.64 -9.57 15.09
CA ALA A 12 -27.65 -10.14 16.00
C ALA A 12 -29.00 -9.40 15.94
N THR A 13 -29.02 -8.08 15.69
CA THR A 13 -30.30 -7.34 15.58
C THR A 13 -31.07 -7.71 14.33
N ALA A 14 -30.40 -8.00 13.22
CA ALA A 14 -31.05 -8.51 12.02
C ALA A 14 -31.56 -9.94 12.17
N ILE A 15 -30.95 -10.75 13.03
CA ILE A 15 -31.28 -12.16 13.25
C ILE A 15 -32.32 -12.33 14.36
N VAL A 16 -32.33 -11.48 15.38
CA VAL A 16 -33.33 -11.53 16.46
C VAL A 16 -34.73 -11.17 15.93
N LEU A 17 -34.83 -10.36 14.88
CA LEU A 17 -36.12 -10.06 14.23
C LEU A 17 -36.67 -11.24 13.40
N LEU A 18 -35.85 -12.19 12.98
CA LEU A 18 -36.28 -13.41 12.28
C LEU A 18 -36.76 -14.51 13.24
N SER A 19 -36.36 -14.49 14.51
CA SER A 19 -36.77 -15.49 15.50
C SER A 19 -38.05 -15.17 16.29
N VAL A 20 -38.58 -13.95 16.16
CA VAL A 20 -39.78 -13.52 16.91
C VAL A 20 -41.10 -13.81 16.19
N MET A 21 -41.09 -14.26 14.94
CA MET A 21 -42.30 -14.60 14.21
C MET A 21 -42.73 -16.06 14.27
N SER A 22 -42.17 -16.88 15.17
CA SER A 22 -42.51 -18.32 15.24
C SER A 22 -43.06 -18.80 16.56
N CYS A 23 -43.71 -17.96 17.38
CA CYS A 23 -44.41 -18.44 18.57
C CYS A 23 -45.67 -17.64 18.86
N SER A 24 -46.79 -18.12 18.39
CA SER A 24 -48.05 -17.94 19.07
C SER A 24 -49.08 -18.96 18.59
N GLY A 25 -49.61 -19.77 19.49
CA GLY A 25 -50.80 -20.57 19.32
C GLY A 25 -50.79 -21.96 19.86
N ASP A 26 -50.76 -22.09 21.21
CA ASP A 26 -51.15 -23.32 21.85
C ASP A 26 -52.66 -23.27 22.08
N ASN A 27 -53.41 -24.21 21.49
CA ASN A 27 -54.74 -24.61 21.93
C ASN A 27 -54.95 -26.11 21.63
N GLY A 28 -55.07 -26.89 22.68
CA GLY A 28 -55.26 -28.34 22.63
C GLY A 28 -56.55 -28.77 21.92
N ILE A 29 -56.37 -29.76 21.05
CA ILE A 29 -57.48 -30.62 20.58
C ILE A 29 -57.00 -32.06 20.40
N THR A 30 -57.80 -32.98 20.80
CA THR A 30 -57.79 -34.44 20.82
C THR A 30 -57.25 -35.11 19.52
N PRO A 31 -56.64 -36.29 19.56
CA PRO A 31 -56.02 -36.92 18.38
C PRO A 31 -57.06 -37.49 17.41
N THR A 32 -57.03 -37.04 16.24
CA THR A 32 -57.69 -37.60 15.05
C THR A 32 -56.65 -38.45 14.24
N PRO A 33 -57.06 -39.50 13.51
CA PRO A 33 -56.15 -40.46 12.93
C PRO A 33 -55.23 -39.83 11.87
N THR A 34 -53.96 -40.27 11.91
CA THR A 34 -52.87 -39.87 11.04
C THR A 34 -53.25 -39.91 9.55
N PRO A 35 -53.25 -38.78 8.85
CA PRO A 35 -53.29 -38.80 7.41
C PRO A 35 -51.94 -39.25 6.84
N THR A 36 -52.00 -40.06 5.79
CA THR A 36 -50.86 -40.47 4.98
C THR A 36 -50.00 -39.23 4.64
N PRO A 37 -48.67 -39.26 4.80
CA PRO A 37 -47.83 -38.11 4.53
C PRO A 37 -48.00 -37.68 3.08
N THR A 38 -48.57 -36.55 2.88
CA THR A 38 -48.53 -35.84 1.57
C THR A 38 -47.09 -35.62 1.20
N PRO A 39 -46.62 -36.00 0.02
CA PRO A 39 -45.24 -35.76 -0.36
C PRO A 39 -44.92 -34.27 -0.18
N THR A 40 -43.96 -33.98 0.67
CA THR A 40 -43.47 -32.62 0.87
C THR A 40 -43.08 -32.08 -0.51
N PRO A 41 -43.63 -30.95 -0.97
CA PRO A 41 -43.25 -30.40 -2.28
C PRO A 41 -41.75 -30.20 -2.30
N THR A 42 -41.11 -30.76 -3.32
CA THR A 42 -39.64 -30.54 -3.55
C THR A 42 -39.41 -29.03 -3.60
N PRO A 43 -38.51 -28.48 -2.76
CA PRO A 43 -38.27 -27.04 -2.77
C PRO A 43 -37.91 -26.59 -4.19
N THR A 44 -38.59 -25.61 -4.70
CA THR A 44 -38.33 -25.04 -6.01
C THR A 44 -36.99 -24.32 -5.96
N VAL A 45 -36.02 -24.78 -6.74
CA VAL A 45 -34.70 -24.11 -6.86
C VAL A 45 -34.91 -22.77 -7.56
N ARG A 46 -34.51 -21.68 -6.90
CA ARG A 46 -34.51 -20.33 -7.48
C ARG A 46 -33.10 -20.08 -8.06
N GLU A 47 -33.00 -19.94 -9.36
CA GLU A 47 -31.74 -19.59 -10.04
C GLU A 47 -31.59 -18.06 -10.13
N LEU A 48 -30.50 -17.51 -9.64
CA LEU A 48 -30.13 -16.11 -9.72
C LEU A 48 -29.05 -15.94 -10.78
N VAL A 49 -29.45 -15.53 -11.98
CA VAL A 49 -28.51 -15.24 -13.06
C VAL A 49 -28.01 -13.81 -12.94
N LYS A 50 -26.70 -13.62 -12.77
CA LYS A 50 -26.06 -12.30 -12.67
C LYS A 50 -25.10 -12.10 -13.84
N LYS A 51 -25.24 -10.99 -14.53
CA LYS A 51 -24.32 -10.60 -15.60
C LYS A 51 -23.08 -9.95 -15.01
N VAL A 52 -21.91 -10.40 -15.46
CA VAL A 52 -20.61 -9.84 -15.13
C VAL A 52 -19.90 -9.48 -16.43
N ALA A 53 -19.43 -8.23 -16.52
CA ALA A 53 -18.59 -7.79 -17.63
C ALA A 53 -17.13 -8.10 -17.28
N VAL A 54 -16.44 -8.83 -18.14
CA VAL A 54 -14.98 -9.05 -18.04
C VAL A 54 -14.30 -8.23 -19.12
N VAL A 55 -13.45 -7.30 -18.70
CA VAL A 55 -12.64 -6.45 -19.58
C VAL A 55 -11.20 -6.95 -19.50
N ALA A 56 -10.70 -7.61 -20.55
CA ALA A 56 -9.45 -8.36 -20.52
C ALA A 56 -8.73 -8.32 -21.88
N PRO A 57 -7.42 -8.68 -21.97
CA PRO A 57 -6.65 -8.65 -23.22
C PRO A 57 -7.01 -9.84 -24.14
N ILE A 58 -8.26 -9.92 -24.55
CA ILE A 58 -8.79 -11.03 -25.36
C ILE A 58 -8.58 -10.82 -26.87
N GLY A 59 -7.94 -9.75 -27.29
CA GLY A 59 -7.46 -9.57 -28.67
C GLY A 59 -6.42 -10.62 -29.08
N ASP A 60 -5.66 -11.15 -28.10
CA ASP A 60 -4.83 -12.32 -28.29
C ASP A 60 -5.62 -13.61 -28.09
N ALA A 61 -5.65 -14.48 -29.12
CA ALA A 61 -6.47 -15.68 -29.13
C ALA A 61 -6.02 -16.73 -28.08
N ALA A 62 -4.73 -16.81 -27.77
CA ALA A 62 -4.20 -17.73 -26.78
C ALA A 62 -4.63 -17.30 -25.38
N THR A 63 -4.42 -16.03 -25.05
CA THR A 63 -4.86 -15.41 -23.80
C THR A 63 -6.37 -15.53 -23.61
N LYS A 64 -7.15 -15.22 -24.65
CA LYS A 64 -8.61 -15.38 -24.63
C LYS A 64 -9.01 -16.80 -24.25
N THR A 65 -8.43 -17.81 -24.92
CA THR A 65 -8.73 -19.22 -24.65
C THR A 65 -8.41 -19.60 -23.21
N ARG A 66 -7.31 -19.11 -22.67
CA ARG A 66 -6.89 -19.37 -21.30
C ARG A 66 -7.85 -18.75 -20.28
N LEU A 67 -8.22 -17.50 -20.47
CA LEU A 67 -9.16 -16.80 -19.58
C LEU A 67 -10.58 -17.43 -19.64
N GLU A 68 -11.09 -17.72 -20.82
CA GLU A 68 -12.41 -18.34 -20.99
C GLU A 68 -12.49 -19.74 -20.36
N ARG A 69 -11.46 -20.59 -20.49
CA ARG A 69 -11.44 -21.91 -19.84
C ARG A 69 -11.40 -21.80 -18.32
N THR A 70 -10.68 -20.80 -17.78
CA THR A 70 -10.60 -20.55 -16.34
C THR A 70 -11.95 -20.10 -15.79
N ALA A 71 -12.64 -19.22 -16.49
CA ALA A 71 -14.00 -18.79 -16.13
C ALA A 71 -15.00 -19.97 -16.18
N SER A 72 -14.91 -20.80 -17.21
CA SER A 72 -15.76 -22.00 -17.33
C SER A 72 -15.52 -22.99 -16.18
N TRP A 73 -14.27 -23.13 -15.75
CA TRP A 73 -13.94 -23.99 -14.61
C TRP A 73 -14.52 -23.48 -13.29
N LEU A 74 -14.53 -22.16 -13.08
CA LEU A 74 -15.22 -21.58 -11.93
C LEU A 74 -16.72 -21.88 -11.98
N GLU A 75 -17.38 -21.71 -13.13
CA GLU A 75 -18.81 -22.01 -13.26
C GLU A 75 -19.13 -23.46 -12.90
N GLU A 76 -18.30 -24.43 -13.31
CA GLU A 76 -18.43 -25.82 -12.94
C GLU A 76 -18.30 -26.00 -11.41
N ASN A 77 -17.29 -25.36 -10.78
CA ASN A 77 -17.07 -25.44 -9.35
C ASN A 77 -18.21 -24.80 -8.54
N LEU A 78 -18.74 -23.67 -8.99
CA LEU A 78 -19.91 -23.05 -8.37
C LEU A 78 -21.15 -23.93 -8.47
N LYS A 79 -21.38 -24.53 -9.64
CA LYS A 79 -22.51 -25.45 -9.86
C LYS A 79 -22.43 -26.66 -8.92
N GLU A 80 -21.25 -27.24 -8.75
CA GLU A 80 -21.05 -28.41 -7.84
C GLU A 80 -21.20 -28.00 -6.38
N ALA A 81 -20.64 -26.87 -5.97
CA ALA A 81 -20.72 -26.36 -4.58
C ALA A 81 -22.16 -26.05 -4.15
N GLN A 82 -23.00 -25.60 -5.08
CA GLN A 82 -24.40 -25.23 -4.82
C GLN A 82 -25.39 -26.39 -5.01
N LYS A 83 -24.92 -27.60 -5.23
CA LYS A 83 -25.77 -28.77 -5.43
C LYS A 83 -26.63 -29.06 -4.20
N GLY A 84 -27.95 -29.02 -4.37
CA GLY A 84 -28.93 -29.21 -3.30
C GLY A 84 -29.39 -27.90 -2.64
N ASP A 85 -28.89 -26.77 -3.06
CA ASP A 85 -29.33 -25.46 -2.54
C ASP A 85 -30.66 -25.01 -3.18
N THR A 86 -31.44 -24.26 -2.43
CA THR A 86 -32.72 -23.66 -2.90
C THR A 86 -32.49 -22.33 -3.62
N LEU A 87 -31.35 -21.64 -3.37
CA LEU A 87 -30.91 -20.47 -4.09
C LEU A 87 -29.56 -20.76 -4.72
N VAL A 88 -29.46 -20.63 -6.04
CA VAL A 88 -28.28 -20.91 -6.84
C VAL A 88 -27.90 -19.67 -7.63
N VAL A 89 -26.64 -19.24 -7.48
CA VAL A 89 -26.07 -18.14 -8.27
C VAL A 89 -25.36 -18.69 -9.49
N ARG A 90 -25.65 -18.09 -10.63
CA ARG A 90 -25.00 -18.37 -11.91
C ARG A 90 -24.51 -17.07 -12.54
N LEU A 91 -23.28 -17.07 -13.02
CA LEU A 91 -22.73 -15.93 -13.75
C LEU A 91 -23.02 -16.04 -15.25
N GLN A 92 -23.43 -14.94 -15.84
CA GLN A 92 -23.46 -14.75 -17.28
C GLN A 92 -22.35 -13.77 -17.64
N ILE A 93 -21.25 -14.26 -18.22
CA ILE A 93 -20.06 -13.47 -18.49
C ILE A 93 -20.16 -12.85 -19.87
N GLU A 94 -19.98 -11.52 -19.93
CA GLU A 94 -19.85 -10.75 -21.16
C GLU A 94 -18.39 -10.28 -21.30
N TRP A 95 -17.71 -10.67 -22.38
CA TRP A 95 -16.31 -10.39 -22.62
C TRP A 95 -16.11 -9.14 -23.46
N TYR A 96 -15.18 -8.28 -23.05
CA TYR A 96 -14.78 -7.06 -23.74
C TYR A 96 -13.25 -7.02 -23.87
N ASP A 97 -12.77 -6.64 -25.07
CA ASP A 97 -11.34 -6.57 -25.33
C ASP A 97 -10.76 -5.23 -24.87
N GLU A 98 -9.89 -5.25 -23.89
CA GLU A 98 -9.20 -4.04 -23.41
C GLU A 98 -8.19 -3.49 -24.41
N LEU A 99 -7.65 -4.30 -25.33
CA LEU A 99 -6.62 -3.87 -26.26
C LEU A 99 -7.18 -3.04 -27.43
N SER A 100 -8.39 -3.36 -27.87
CA SER A 100 -9.02 -2.72 -29.02
C SER A 100 -10.07 -1.68 -28.66
N SER A 101 -10.48 -1.60 -27.37
CA SER A 101 -11.54 -0.73 -26.89
C SER A 101 -11.01 0.63 -26.42
N ASN A 102 -11.80 1.68 -26.64
CA ASN A 102 -11.58 2.95 -25.93
C ASN A 102 -12.08 2.79 -24.49
N MET A 103 -11.16 2.85 -23.52
CA MET A 103 -11.42 2.56 -22.11
C MET A 103 -12.39 3.53 -21.45
N GLU A 104 -12.32 4.83 -21.76
CA GLU A 104 -13.23 5.83 -21.22
C GLU A 104 -14.68 5.58 -21.70
N THR A 105 -14.83 5.34 -23.00
CA THR A 105 -16.15 5.07 -23.60
C THR A 105 -16.73 3.76 -23.06
N LEU A 106 -15.93 2.70 -23.06
CA LEU A 106 -16.35 1.38 -22.57
C LEU A 106 -16.70 1.44 -21.08
N GLY A 107 -15.87 2.08 -20.26
CA GLY A 107 -16.11 2.27 -18.83
C GLY A 107 -17.43 2.98 -18.56
N SER A 108 -17.68 4.09 -19.28
CA SER A 108 -18.93 4.83 -19.16
C SER A 108 -20.17 4.01 -19.58
N GLN A 109 -20.05 3.22 -20.65
CA GLN A 109 -21.11 2.35 -21.12
C GLN A 109 -21.44 1.24 -20.10
N LEU A 110 -20.43 0.53 -19.61
CA LEU A 110 -20.62 -0.59 -18.68
C LEU A 110 -21.07 -0.11 -17.29
N ALA A 111 -20.51 0.99 -16.80
CA ALA A 111 -20.91 1.59 -15.53
C ALA A 111 -22.38 2.05 -15.52
N GLY A 112 -22.89 2.52 -16.66
CA GLY A 112 -24.29 2.93 -16.82
C GLY A 112 -25.30 1.79 -16.96
N ARG A 113 -24.85 0.54 -17.14
CA ARG A 113 -25.75 -0.62 -17.33
C ARG A 113 -26.24 -1.17 -15.99
N ASN A 114 -27.55 -1.11 -15.77
CA ASN A 114 -28.17 -1.66 -14.54
C ASN A 114 -28.27 -3.19 -14.52
N ASP A 115 -28.16 -3.85 -15.67
CA ASP A 115 -28.20 -5.31 -15.78
C ASP A 115 -26.86 -5.98 -15.49
N ILE A 116 -25.76 -5.21 -15.38
CA ILE A 116 -24.44 -5.69 -14.97
C ILE A 116 -24.29 -5.56 -13.46
N ALA A 117 -24.02 -6.69 -12.79
CA ALA A 117 -23.81 -6.75 -11.33
C ALA A 117 -22.42 -6.30 -10.92
N ALA A 118 -21.39 -6.72 -11.67
CA ALA A 118 -19.98 -6.38 -11.40
C ALA A 118 -19.19 -6.27 -12.72
N ILE A 119 -18.11 -5.54 -12.68
CA ILE A 119 -17.10 -5.48 -13.75
C ILE A 119 -15.80 -6.06 -13.19
N VAL A 120 -15.17 -6.98 -13.93
CA VAL A 120 -13.86 -7.59 -13.59
C VAL A 120 -12.86 -7.17 -14.66
N GLY A 121 -11.83 -6.45 -14.29
CA GLY A 121 -10.86 -5.82 -15.21
C GLY A 121 -11.19 -4.34 -15.47
N PRO A 122 -10.37 -3.63 -16.28
CA PRO A 122 -9.20 -4.05 -17.04
C PRO A 122 -8.09 -4.72 -16.23
N PHE A 123 -7.17 -5.39 -16.94
CA PHE A 123 -6.01 -6.08 -16.34
C PHE A 123 -4.74 -5.24 -16.39
N ASP A 124 -4.68 -4.26 -17.26
CA ASP A 124 -3.56 -3.34 -17.45
C ASP A 124 -3.71 -2.09 -16.58
N ASN A 125 -2.61 -1.64 -15.93
CA ASN A 125 -2.64 -0.51 -14.99
C ASN A 125 -3.06 0.82 -15.65
N ASP A 126 -2.50 1.16 -16.82
CA ASP A 126 -2.81 2.41 -17.51
C ASP A 126 -4.25 2.43 -18.03
N ARG A 127 -4.73 1.29 -18.54
CA ARG A 127 -6.10 1.13 -19.01
C ARG A 127 -7.10 1.18 -17.87
N MET A 128 -6.74 0.58 -16.72
CA MET A 128 -7.55 0.63 -15.51
C MET A 128 -7.72 2.07 -15.01
N ASP A 129 -6.69 2.88 -15.04
CA ASP A 129 -6.79 4.27 -14.57
C ASP A 129 -7.86 5.05 -15.33
N VAL A 130 -7.86 4.98 -16.65
CA VAL A 130 -8.86 5.63 -17.50
C VAL A 130 -10.26 5.03 -17.28
N PHE A 131 -10.36 3.71 -17.18
CA PHE A 131 -11.63 2.98 -17.02
C PHE A 131 -12.28 3.25 -15.67
N ALA A 132 -11.52 3.21 -14.58
CA ALA A 132 -12.03 3.41 -13.23
C ALA A 132 -12.56 4.84 -13.03
N TYR A 133 -11.94 5.84 -13.66
CA TYR A 133 -12.43 7.21 -13.64
C TYR A 133 -13.88 7.32 -14.19
N ALA A 134 -14.18 6.60 -15.26
CA ALA A 134 -15.55 6.55 -15.82
C ALA A 134 -16.54 5.84 -14.87
N CYS A 135 -16.12 4.78 -14.18
CA CYS A 135 -16.95 4.02 -13.24
C CYS A 135 -17.24 4.77 -11.93
N LYS A 136 -16.40 5.70 -11.52
CA LYS A 136 -16.48 6.43 -10.24
C LYS A 136 -17.84 7.09 -10.03
N LYS A 137 -18.44 7.66 -11.07
CA LYS A 137 -19.73 8.39 -10.99
C LYS A 137 -20.94 7.54 -10.63
N THR A 138 -20.89 6.25 -10.92
CA THR A 138 -22.03 5.33 -10.70
C THR A 138 -21.80 4.40 -9.52
N HIS A 139 -20.59 4.41 -8.94
CA HIS A 139 -20.13 3.47 -7.93
C HIS A 139 -20.40 2.00 -8.33
N LYS A 140 -20.29 1.69 -9.64
CA LYS A 140 -20.43 0.32 -10.13
C LYS A 140 -19.32 -0.55 -9.52
N LEU A 141 -19.68 -1.73 -8.98
CA LEU A 141 -18.70 -2.67 -8.42
C LEU A 141 -17.65 -3.01 -9.46
N LEU A 142 -16.44 -2.51 -9.26
CA LEU A 142 -15.27 -2.69 -10.13
C LEU A 142 -14.19 -3.49 -9.41
N ILE A 143 -13.99 -4.71 -9.87
CA ILE A 143 -12.94 -5.63 -9.35
C ILE A 143 -11.75 -5.54 -10.28
N ALA A 144 -10.60 -5.19 -9.73
CA ALA A 144 -9.36 -4.94 -10.47
C ALA A 144 -8.37 -6.11 -10.26
N PRO A 145 -8.31 -7.10 -11.19
CA PRO A 145 -7.62 -8.37 -10.92
C PRO A 145 -6.12 -8.24 -10.72
N THR A 146 -5.42 -7.60 -11.64
CA THR A 146 -3.96 -7.55 -11.73
C THR A 146 -3.38 -6.16 -11.56
N ILE A 147 -4.14 -5.24 -11.00
CA ILE A 147 -3.70 -3.86 -10.83
C ILE A 147 -2.79 -3.75 -9.61
N THR A 148 -1.51 -3.50 -9.86
CA THR A 148 -0.45 -3.42 -8.86
C THR A 148 0.15 -2.02 -8.72
N SER A 149 -0.18 -1.10 -9.64
CA SER A 149 0.24 0.30 -9.53
C SER A 149 -0.29 0.95 -8.25
N ASP A 150 0.60 1.40 -7.39
CA ASP A 150 0.25 2.15 -6.17
C ASP A 150 -0.49 3.45 -6.51
N GLU A 151 -0.05 4.14 -7.56
CA GLU A 151 -0.68 5.36 -8.06
C GLU A 151 -2.17 5.16 -8.41
N VAL A 152 -2.48 4.12 -9.19
CA VAL A 152 -3.86 3.79 -9.58
C VAL A 152 -4.68 3.36 -8.37
N GLN A 153 -4.13 2.49 -7.53
CA GLN A 153 -4.83 2.02 -6.34
C GLN A 153 -5.14 3.15 -5.37
N ARG A 154 -4.20 4.06 -5.13
CA ARG A 154 -4.41 5.23 -4.24
C ARG A 154 -5.40 6.24 -4.80
N LYS A 155 -5.36 6.48 -6.10
CA LYS A 155 -6.28 7.43 -6.78
C LYS A 155 -7.74 7.05 -6.62
N TYR A 156 -8.05 5.76 -6.55
CA TYR A 156 -9.41 5.23 -6.44
C TYR A 156 -9.72 4.58 -5.09
N ALA A 157 -8.78 4.52 -4.19
CA ALA A 157 -9.04 4.13 -2.81
C ALA A 157 -10.00 5.11 -2.15
N VAL A 158 -10.78 4.62 -1.20
CA VAL A 158 -11.70 5.47 -0.43
C VAL A 158 -11.10 5.76 0.93
N SER A 159 -11.33 6.98 1.41
CA SER A 159 -11.05 7.35 2.79
C SER A 159 -12.35 7.25 3.57
N SER A 160 -12.53 6.21 4.37
CA SER A 160 -13.67 6.14 5.27
C SER A 160 -13.28 6.71 6.63
N ALA A 161 -13.83 7.87 6.96
CA ALA A 161 -13.75 8.40 8.31
C ALA A 161 -14.57 7.51 9.26
N GLY A 162 -13.96 6.45 9.78
CA GLY A 162 -14.24 5.88 11.09
C GLY A 162 -15.52 5.10 11.37
N GLU A 163 -16.51 4.97 10.48
CA GLU A 163 -17.72 4.21 10.77
C GLU A 163 -17.79 2.90 9.96
N TYR A 164 -17.26 1.83 10.55
CA TYR A 164 -17.25 0.48 9.94
C TYR A 164 -18.64 -0.13 9.74
N ASP A 165 -19.64 0.41 10.40
CA ASP A 165 -21.00 -0.13 10.46
C ASP A 165 -21.92 0.41 9.34
N LYS A 166 -21.47 1.42 8.61
CA LYS A 166 -22.26 2.07 7.56
C LYS A 166 -21.82 1.64 6.17
N VAL A 167 -22.77 1.66 5.26
CA VAL A 167 -22.53 1.52 3.83
C VAL A 167 -21.65 2.68 3.37
N ASN A 168 -20.45 2.36 2.90
CA ASN A 168 -19.56 3.38 2.32
C ASN A 168 -20.08 3.72 0.91
N LYS A 169 -20.61 4.92 0.75
CA LYS A 169 -21.20 5.38 -0.53
C LYS A 169 -20.16 5.67 -1.61
N GLU A 170 -18.90 5.85 -1.22
CA GLU A 170 -17.80 6.17 -2.14
C GLU A 170 -17.08 4.91 -2.68
N ALA A 171 -17.27 3.76 -2.03
CA ALA A 171 -16.59 2.53 -2.43
C ALA A 171 -17.09 2.02 -3.78
N PHE A 172 -16.18 1.70 -4.69
CA PHE A 172 -16.51 1.09 -5.98
C PHE A 172 -15.36 0.27 -6.58
N PHE A 173 -14.12 0.52 -6.17
CA PHE A 173 -12.88 -0.03 -6.72
C PHE A 173 -12.22 -1.01 -5.75
N TRP A 174 -11.99 -2.25 -6.20
CA TRP A 174 -11.52 -3.37 -5.39
C TRP A 174 -10.35 -4.07 -6.07
N PRO A 175 -9.09 -3.64 -5.83
CA PRO A 175 -7.93 -4.32 -6.34
C PRO A 175 -7.73 -5.67 -5.65
N LEU A 176 -7.49 -6.73 -6.42
CA LEU A 176 -7.21 -8.07 -5.91
C LEU A 176 -5.71 -8.34 -5.71
N SER A 177 -4.88 -7.39 -6.05
CA SER A 177 -3.43 -7.46 -5.89
C SER A 177 -2.98 -6.34 -4.96
N GLU A 178 -1.97 -6.60 -4.15
CA GLU A 178 -1.25 -5.54 -3.45
C GLU A 178 -0.46 -4.69 -4.44
N SER A 179 -0.07 -3.49 -4.01
CA SER A 179 0.74 -2.63 -4.84
C SER A 179 2.18 -3.16 -5.00
N ASP A 180 2.82 -2.78 -6.11
CA ASP A 180 4.23 -3.12 -6.39
C ASP A 180 5.23 -2.47 -5.41
N VAL A 181 4.77 -1.69 -4.45
CA VAL A 181 5.57 -1.21 -3.31
C VAL A 181 6.19 -2.41 -2.58
N ASN A 182 5.40 -3.42 -2.25
CA ASN A 182 5.88 -4.63 -1.58
C ASN A 182 6.82 -5.46 -2.47
N LEU A 183 6.60 -5.47 -3.78
CA LEU A 183 7.52 -6.11 -4.73
C LEU A 183 8.86 -5.37 -4.76
N THR A 184 8.85 -4.04 -4.82
CA THR A 184 10.07 -3.21 -4.80
C THR A 184 10.88 -3.46 -3.52
N GLU A 185 10.22 -3.51 -2.36
CA GLU A 185 10.86 -3.87 -1.09
C GLU A 185 11.49 -5.26 -1.15
N THR A 186 10.71 -6.27 -1.59
CA THR A 186 11.17 -7.66 -1.70
C THR A 186 12.40 -7.79 -2.60
N MET A 187 12.43 -7.08 -3.72
CA MET A 187 13.58 -7.05 -4.63
C MET A 187 14.81 -6.47 -3.96
N MET A 188 14.67 -5.34 -3.25
CA MET A 188 15.78 -4.70 -2.55
C MET A 188 16.28 -5.54 -1.37
N GLU A 189 15.37 -6.13 -0.58
CA GLU A 189 15.75 -7.06 0.49
C GLU A 189 16.51 -8.28 -0.06
N ASN A 190 16.03 -8.86 -1.16
CA ASN A 190 16.70 -9.98 -1.80
C ASN A 190 18.09 -9.59 -2.31
N PHE A 191 18.22 -8.42 -2.94
CA PHE A 191 19.52 -7.89 -3.37
C PHE A 191 20.48 -7.72 -2.20
N VAL A 192 20.08 -7.02 -1.13
CA VAL A 192 20.92 -6.81 0.05
C VAL A 192 21.27 -8.14 0.72
N THR A 193 20.32 -9.07 0.83
CA THR A 193 20.56 -10.39 1.41
C THR A 193 21.57 -11.21 0.61
N GLN A 194 21.45 -11.21 -0.72
CA GLN A 194 22.36 -11.97 -1.59
C GLN A 194 23.75 -11.35 -1.72
N ILE A 195 23.80 -10.02 -1.82
CA ILE A 195 25.04 -9.29 -2.12
C ILE A 195 25.66 -8.68 -0.86
N GLY A 196 24.88 -8.46 0.19
CA GLY A 196 25.31 -7.78 1.42
C GLY A 196 26.48 -8.44 2.13
N LYS A 197 26.66 -9.76 2.00
CA LYS A 197 27.85 -10.46 2.52
C LYS A 197 29.17 -10.00 1.89
N TYR A 198 29.11 -9.32 0.75
CA TYR A 198 30.27 -8.73 0.08
C TYR A 198 30.43 -7.25 0.40
N SER A 199 29.58 -6.66 1.23
CA SER A 199 29.65 -5.24 1.61
C SER A 199 30.95 -4.88 2.35
N GLU A 200 31.67 -5.86 2.90
CA GLU A 200 33.01 -5.67 3.44
C GLU A 200 34.03 -5.20 2.38
N TYR A 201 33.75 -5.40 1.11
CA TYR A 201 34.58 -4.98 -0.03
C TYR A 201 34.14 -3.65 -0.63
N GLY A 202 33.04 -3.04 -0.19
CA GLY A 202 32.60 -1.74 -0.68
C GLY A 202 31.12 -1.46 -0.44
N THR A 203 30.66 -0.30 -0.88
CA THR A 203 29.27 0.12 -0.82
C THR A 203 28.44 -0.66 -1.84
N LEU A 204 27.21 -1.02 -1.48
CA LEU A 204 26.24 -1.61 -2.41
C LEU A 204 25.64 -0.52 -3.30
N TYR A 205 25.63 -0.75 -4.60
CA TYR A 205 25.06 0.16 -5.58
C TYR A 205 23.91 -0.51 -6.35
N ALA A 206 22.88 0.25 -6.65
CA ALA A 206 21.77 -0.19 -7.48
C ALA A 206 21.37 0.88 -8.51
N ALA A 207 20.78 0.42 -9.61
CA ALA A 207 20.19 1.28 -10.63
C ALA A 207 18.79 0.78 -10.97
N PHE A 208 17.81 1.68 -11.13
CA PHE A 208 16.45 1.36 -11.52
C PHE A 208 16.08 2.03 -12.83
N PHE A 209 15.44 1.24 -13.70
CA PHE A 209 14.86 1.70 -14.96
C PHE A 209 13.40 1.28 -15.01
N SER A 210 12.49 2.24 -15.04
CA SER A 210 11.04 1.99 -15.00
C SER A 210 10.34 2.68 -16.18
N PRO A 211 9.25 2.10 -16.74
CA PRO A 211 8.48 2.80 -17.76
C PRO A 211 7.80 4.04 -17.16
N ASN A 212 7.73 5.13 -17.96
CA ASN A 212 7.04 6.35 -17.54
C ASN A 212 5.52 6.20 -17.74
N ASN A 213 4.92 5.30 -16.95
CA ASN A 213 3.49 5.00 -16.96
C ASN A 213 3.06 4.60 -15.54
N ALA A 214 1.79 4.24 -15.36
CA ALA A 214 1.23 3.89 -14.06
C ALA A 214 1.95 2.70 -13.38
N LEU A 215 2.38 1.70 -14.15
CA LEU A 215 3.15 0.58 -13.62
C LEU A 215 4.50 1.04 -13.08
N GLY A 216 5.28 1.73 -13.91
CA GLY A 216 6.66 2.09 -13.60
C GLY A 216 6.79 3.15 -12.51
N LYS A 217 5.77 4.00 -12.34
CA LYS A 217 5.79 5.08 -11.36
C LYS A 217 5.94 4.57 -9.93
N THR A 218 5.32 3.48 -9.58
CA THR A 218 5.48 2.86 -8.25
C THR A 218 6.94 2.49 -7.97
N PHE A 219 7.59 1.83 -8.91
CA PHE A 219 9.00 1.44 -8.77
C PHE A 219 9.91 2.67 -8.71
N TYR A 220 9.67 3.65 -9.57
CA TYR A 220 10.43 4.90 -9.58
C TYR A 220 10.35 5.64 -8.23
N ASP A 221 9.14 5.80 -7.69
CA ASP A 221 8.92 6.56 -6.45
C ASP A 221 9.49 5.83 -5.22
N TRP A 222 9.41 4.50 -5.17
CA TRP A 222 9.79 3.71 -4.01
C TRP A 222 11.23 3.19 -4.00
N ALA A 223 11.89 3.09 -5.16
CA ALA A 223 13.27 2.61 -5.24
C ALA A 223 14.22 3.44 -4.36
N SER A 224 14.09 4.77 -4.39
CA SER A 224 14.93 5.67 -3.59
C SER A 224 14.72 5.48 -2.09
N PHE A 225 13.47 5.26 -1.66
CA PHE A 225 13.16 4.99 -0.26
C PHE A 225 13.81 3.69 0.23
N PHE A 226 13.62 2.60 -0.49
CA PHE A 226 14.17 1.30 -0.09
C PHE A 226 15.69 1.28 -0.17
N ALA A 227 16.28 1.88 -1.20
CA ALA A 227 17.74 2.01 -1.31
C ALA A 227 18.32 2.75 -0.08
N SER A 228 17.76 3.92 0.24
CA SER A 228 18.18 4.71 1.40
C SER A 228 18.01 3.95 2.72
N SER A 229 16.84 3.32 2.94
CA SER A 229 16.56 2.59 4.19
C SER A 229 17.39 1.32 4.37
N MET A 230 17.91 0.75 3.29
CA MET A 230 18.77 -0.46 3.31
C MET A 230 20.28 -0.16 3.10
N ASN A 231 20.67 1.10 3.17
CA ASN A 231 22.06 1.54 2.97
C ASN A 231 22.64 1.11 1.61
N VAL A 232 21.84 1.23 0.56
CA VAL A 232 22.23 1.03 -0.84
C VAL A 232 22.32 2.39 -1.52
N THR A 233 23.41 2.64 -2.22
CA THR A 233 23.53 3.83 -3.05
C THR A 233 22.80 3.60 -4.37
N LEU A 234 21.80 4.44 -4.66
CA LEU A 234 21.08 4.40 -5.91
C LEU A 234 21.77 5.29 -6.94
N GLU A 235 22.54 4.68 -7.85
CA GLU A 235 23.35 5.40 -8.86
C GLU A 235 22.47 6.08 -9.90
N CYS A 236 21.41 5.43 -10.32
CA CYS A 236 20.39 6.07 -11.13
C CYS A 236 19.00 5.51 -10.85
N ASN A 237 18.00 6.36 -11.01
CA ASN A 237 16.59 6.00 -10.99
C ASN A 237 15.94 6.72 -12.17
N GLU A 238 15.73 6.00 -13.27
CA GLU A 238 15.40 6.57 -14.55
C GLU A 238 14.06 6.08 -15.08
N ALA A 239 13.19 7.03 -15.41
CA ALA A 239 11.96 6.75 -16.12
C ALA A 239 12.17 6.78 -17.63
N TYR A 240 11.78 5.72 -18.35
CA TYR A 240 11.92 5.64 -19.80
C TYR A 240 10.55 5.70 -20.49
N THR A 241 10.55 6.24 -21.72
CA THR A 241 9.30 6.47 -22.48
C THR A 241 9.02 5.40 -23.55
N ASN A 242 10.04 4.66 -23.97
CA ASN A 242 9.94 3.59 -24.97
C ASN A 242 11.20 2.72 -24.97
N ALA A 243 11.16 1.60 -25.68
CA ALA A 243 12.24 0.63 -25.73
C ALA A 243 13.60 1.22 -26.14
N SER A 244 13.64 2.11 -27.15
CA SER A 244 14.87 2.75 -27.59
C SER A 244 15.44 3.69 -26.53
N ASN A 245 14.57 4.42 -25.83
CA ASN A 245 14.99 5.28 -24.73
C ASN A 245 15.52 4.46 -23.54
N LEU A 246 14.89 3.32 -23.21
CA LEU A 246 15.40 2.39 -22.20
C LEU A 246 16.79 1.89 -22.58
N GLN A 247 17.01 1.45 -23.82
CA GLN A 247 18.31 0.97 -24.29
C GLN A 247 19.39 2.05 -24.17
N SER A 248 19.08 3.30 -24.57
CA SER A 248 20.01 4.42 -24.46
C SER A 248 20.39 4.69 -22.99
N ARG A 249 19.40 4.82 -22.11
CA ARG A 249 19.64 5.10 -20.68
C ARG A 249 20.41 3.99 -19.98
N PHE A 250 20.11 2.75 -20.34
CA PHE A 250 20.82 1.59 -19.82
C PHE A 250 22.28 1.55 -20.30
N LEU A 251 22.54 1.91 -21.55
CA LEU A 251 23.91 2.01 -22.08
C LEU A 251 24.68 3.18 -21.44
N ASP A 252 24.03 4.33 -21.24
CA ASP A 252 24.64 5.46 -20.53
C ASP A 252 25.07 5.05 -19.11
N TYR A 253 24.22 4.32 -18.40
CA TYR A 253 24.55 3.74 -17.10
C TYR A 253 25.76 2.78 -17.17
N LEU A 254 25.82 1.86 -18.12
CA LEU A 254 26.95 0.95 -18.27
C LEU A 254 28.25 1.70 -18.55
N ASN A 255 28.20 2.79 -19.34
CA ASN A 255 29.37 3.59 -19.69
C ASN A 255 29.97 4.34 -18.49
N LEU A 256 29.18 4.64 -17.44
CA LEU A 256 29.73 5.23 -16.19
C LEU A 256 30.81 4.35 -15.56
N PHE A 257 30.71 3.04 -15.69
CA PHE A 257 31.73 2.12 -15.18
C PHE A 257 32.99 2.08 -16.06
N TYR A 258 32.83 2.27 -17.37
CA TYR A 258 33.92 2.25 -18.33
C TYR A 258 34.83 3.47 -18.22
N GLU A 259 34.27 4.62 -17.92
CA GLU A 259 35.02 5.88 -17.79
C GLU A 259 35.85 5.99 -16.49
N GLY A 260 35.79 4.96 -15.64
CA GLY A 260 36.59 4.87 -14.41
C GLY A 260 36.16 5.83 -13.30
N GLU A 261 35.00 6.43 -13.44
CA GLU A 261 34.42 7.30 -12.40
C GLU A 261 33.88 6.51 -11.21
N TYR A 262 33.54 5.23 -11.43
CA TYR A 262 33.01 4.33 -10.40
C TYR A 262 33.76 2.99 -10.37
N ILE A 263 34.49 2.77 -9.31
CA ILE A 263 35.07 1.46 -9.00
C ILE A 263 34.34 0.91 -7.77
N GLY A 264 33.06 0.64 -7.93
CA GLY A 264 32.29 -0.11 -6.94
C GLY A 264 32.03 -1.52 -7.44
N PRO A 265 32.42 -2.57 -6.69
CA PRO A 265 32.36 -3.93 -7.22
C PRO A 265 30.95 -4.54 -7.33
N PHE A 266 29.91 -3.85 -6.90
CA PHE A 266 28.57 -4.43 -6.77
C PHE A 266 27.47 -3.47 -7.20
N CYS A 267 27.38 -3.13 -8.48
CA CYS A 267 26.25 -2.37 -9.00
C CYS A 267 25.30 -3.29 -9.76
N ASN A 268 24.12 -3.47 -9.21
CA ASN A 268 23.07 -4.26 -9.83
C ASN A 268 22.01 -3.35 -10.44
N SER A 269 21.50 -3.71 -11.61
CA SER A 269 20.43 -2.97 -12.27
C SER A 269 19.10 -3.72 -12.19
N PHE A 270 18.03 -2.98 -12.00
CA PHE A 270 16.65 -3.47 -12.02
C PHE A 270 15.93 -2.80 -13.18
N CYS A 271 15.47 -3.60 -14.13
CA CYS A 271 14.74 -3.11 -15.29
C CYS A 271 13.29 -3.59 -15.23
N VAL A 272 12.37 -2.68 -14.94
CA VAL A 272 10.92 -2.92 -15.08
C VAL A 272 10.60 -2.85 -16.56
N VAL A 273 10.10 -3.93 -17.13
CA VAL A 273 9.86 -4.06 -18.56
C VAL A 273 8.47 -4.59 -18.88
N GLU A 274 7.94 -4.18 -20.01
CA GLU A 274 6.56 -4.51 -20.43
C GLU A 274 6.50 -5.75 -21.33
N SER A 275 7.66 -6.25 -21.80
CA SER A 275 7.70 -7.42 -22.70
C SER A 275 8.99 -8.21 -22.63
N ALA A 276 8.93 -9.49 -23.01
CA ALA A 276 10.09 -10.35 -23.17
C ALA A 276 11.06 -9.83 -24.26
N GLN A 277 10.55 -9.11 -25.28
CA GLN A 277 11.38 -8.49 -26.31
C GLN A 277 12.27 -7.37 -25.73
N GLN A 278 11.73 -6.49 -24.87
CA GLN A 278 12.53 -5.49 -24.19
C GLN A 278 13.63 -6.10 -23.32
N MET A 279 13.33 -7.21 -22.63
CA MET A 279 14.35 -7.98 -21.88
C MET A 279 15.49 -8.43 -22.81
N ALA A 280 15.15 -9.02 -23.97
CA ALA A 280 16.15 -9.48 -24.92
C ALA A 280 16.99 -8.32 -25.49
N ASP A 281 16.39 -7.17 -25.70
CA ASP A 281 17.09 -5.98 -26.21
C ASP A 281 18.08 -5.43 -25.19
N ILE A 282 17.70 -5.35 -23.91
CA ILE A 282 18.61 -4.97 -22.81
C ILE A 282 19.73 -6.01 -22.63
N ALA A 283 19.39 -7.28 -22.65
CA ALA A 283 20.39 -8.36 -22.57
C ALA A 283 21.43 -8.27 -23.71
N LYS A 284 21.01 -7.90 -24.93
CA LYS A 284 21.93 -7.69 -26.06
C LYS A 284 22.87 -6.51 -25.82
N GLU A 285 22.37 -5.37 -25.35
CA GLU A 285 23.19 -4.19 -25.07
C GLU A 285 24.21 -4.50 -23.98
N ARG A 286 23.77 -5.14 -22.88
CA ARG A 286 24.67 -5.58 -21.81
C ARG A 286 25.75 -6.53 -22.31
N ARG A 287 25.39 -7.51 -23.15
CA ARG A 287 26.34 -8.44 -23.73
C ARG A 287 27.37 -7.75 -24.60
N LYS A 288 26.96 -6.86 -25.50
CA LYS A 288 27.88 -6.06 -26.34
C LYS A 288 28.85 -5.26 -25.47
N TRP A 289 28.37 -4.65 -24.42
CA TRP A 289 29.20 -3.85 -23.49
C TRP A 289 30.25 -4.73 -22.81
N ILE A 290 29.87 -5.89 -22.29
CA ILE A 290 30.80 -6.83 -21.67
C ILE A 290 31.83 -7.34 -22.70
N GLU A 291 31.40 -7.67 -23.91
CA GLU A 291 32.28 -8.13 -25.00
C GLU A 291 33.32 -7.05 -25.41
N MET A 292 32.91 -5.78 -25.41
CA MET A 292 33.84 -4.66 -25.68
C MET A 292 34.87 -4.47 -24.57
N ASP A 293 34.48 -4.63 -23.30
CA ASP A 293 35.38 -4.46 -22.16
C ASP A 293 36.37 -5.62 -22.05
N ILE A 294 35.91 -6.86 -22.21
CA ILE A 294 36.75 -8.04 -22.09
C ILE A 294 37.80 -8.12 -23.20
N ASN A 295 37.46 -7.67 -24.40
CA ASN A 295 38.38 -7.77 -25.53
C ASN A 295 38.13 -6.72 -26.63
N PRO A 296 38.65 -5.49 -26.45
CA PRO A 296 38.58 -4.44 -27.48
C PRO A 296 39.37 -4.79 -28.79
N SER A 297 40.18 -5.84 -28.75
CA SER A 297 40.96 -6.26 -29.90
C SER A 297 40.98 -7.78 -30.13
N ALA A 298 39.93 -8.51 -29.72
CA ALA A 298 39.89 -9.97 -29.69
C ALA A 298 40.21 -10.63 -31.05
N THR A 299 41.44 -11.05 -31.16
CA THR A 299 41.85 -12.16 -32.03
C THR A 299 42.03 -13.46 -31.22
N ASP A 300 41.85 -13.43 -29.90
CA ASP A 300 42.12 -14.60 -29.07
C ASP A 300 40.89 -15.01 -28.30
N THR A 301 40.17 -15.97 -28.84
CA THR A 301 39.03 -16.64 -28.23
C THR A 301 39.48 -17.83 -27.40
N ASP A 302 40.54 -17.73 -26.61
CA ASP A 302 40.89 -18.78 -25.65
C ASP A 302 39.88 -18.76 -24.49
N GLY A 303 38.91 -19.68 -24.59
CA GLY A 303 37.67 -19.71 -23.85
C GLY A 303 37.78 -19.78 -22.31
N ALA A 304 38.95 -20.05 -21.75
CA ALA A 304 39.10 -20.15 -20.29
C ALA A 304 38.99 -18.81 -19.56
N ASN A 305 39.51 -17.73 -20.14
CA ASN A 305 39.43 -16.41 -19.54
C ASN A 305 38.05 -15.75 -19.72
N TYR A 306 37.35 -16.07 -20.82
CA TYR A 306 36.02 -15.51 -21.12
C TYR A 306 34.96 -15.97 -20.10
N ASP A 307 34.95 -17.25 -19.75
CA ASP A 307 33.96 -17.80 -18.80
C ASP A 307 34.21 -17.30 -17.37
N GLU A 308 35.49 -17.09 -16.99
CA GLU A 308 35.82 -16.53 -15.69
C GLU A 308 35.42 -15.04 -15.58
N PHE A 309 35.73 -14.23 -16.56
CA PHE A 309 35.29 -12.84 -16.62
C PHE A 309 33.78 -12.71 -16.71
N TRP A 310 33.12 -13.55 -17.52
CA TRP A 310 31.68 -13.59 -17.57
C TRP A 310 31.04 -13.92 -16.22
N ALA A 311 31.57 -14.87 -15.48
CA ALA A 311 31.10 -15.21 -14.16
C ALA A 311 31.24 -14.04 -13.16
N ILE A 312 32.33 -13.28 -13.24
CA ILE A 312 32.55 -12.07 -12.44
C ILE A 312 31.47 -11.01 -12.77
N TYR A 313 31.25 -10.70 -14.06
CA TYR A 313 30.22 -9.75 -14.45
C TYR A 313 28.81 -10.18 -14.08
N GLU A 314 28.50 -11.46 -14.16
CA GLU A 314 27.21 -12.02 -13.72
C GLU A 314 27.07 -11.97 -12.20
N GLY A 315 28.15 -12.08 -11.44
CA GLY A 315 28.14 -11.99 -9.98
C GLY A 315 28.00 -10.54 -9.47
N PHE A 316 28.76 -9.62 -10.05
CA PHE A 316 28.91 -8.25 -9.53
C PHE A 316 28.05 -7.18 -10.23
N PHE A 317 27.63 -7.41 -11.49
CA PHE A 317 26.91 -6.46 -12.32
C PHE A 317 25.61 -7.09 -12.87
N ARG A 318 24.87 -7.78 -12.03
CA ARG A 318 23.68 -8.48 -12.44
C ARG A 318 22.56 -7.52 -12.87
N THR A 319 21.86 -7.88 -13.92
CA THR A 319 20.63 -7.22 -14.33
C THR A 319 19.42 -8.10 -13.98
N TRP A 320 18.52 -7.55 -13.19
CA TRP A 320 17.28 -8.17 -12.78
C TRP A 320 16.13 -7.58 -13.57
N PHE A 321 15.20 -8.42 -14.00
CA PHE A 321 14.02 -7.94 -14.69
C PHE A 321 12.78 -8.00 -13.81
N VAL A 322 11.90 -7.03 -13.97
CA VAL A 322 10.53 -7.07 -13.46
C VAL A 322 9.60 -7.07 -14.65
N ASN A 323 8.88 -8.16 -14.82
CA ASN A 323 7.89 -8.28 -15.88
C ASN A 323 6.65 -8.99 -15.32
N PRO A 324 5.59 -8.23 -14.94
CA PRO A 324 4.37 -8.82 -14.37
C PRO A 324 3.64 -9.77 -15.32
N SER A 325 3.85 -9.63 -16.63
CA SER A 325 3.23 -10.45 -17.68
C SER A 325 4.12 -11.60 -18.17
N MET A 326 5.24 -11.88 -17.47
CA MET A 326 6.17 -12.91 -17.90
C MET A 326 5.53 -14.31 -17.88
N SER A 327 5.72 -15.05 -18.95
CA SER A 327 5.18 -16.40 -19.10
C SER A 327 6.02 -17.23 -20.09
N GLU A 328 5.86 -18.56 -20.07
CA GLU A 328 6.49 -19.42 -21.08
C GLU A 328 5.99 -19.12 -22.50
N ASP A 329 4.74 -18.69 -22.64
CA ASP A 329 4.18 -18.28 -23.93
C ASP A 329 4.87 -17.02 -24.46
N ALA A 330 5.12 -16.02 -23.60
CA ALA A 330 5.86 -14.82 -23.96
C ALA A 330 7.29 -15.11 -24.38
N LEU A 331 7.98 -16.05 -23.72
CA LEU A 331 9.32 -16.52 -24.14
C LEU A 331 9.27 -17.27 -25.46
N SER A 332 8.27 -18.11 -25.65
CA SER A 332 8.12 -18.92 -26.88
C SER A 332 7.80 -18.06 -28.10
N ALA A 333 7.21 -16.90 -27.91
CA ALA A 333 6.93 -15.93 -28.98
C ALA A 333 8.20 -15.23 -29.51
N LEU A 334 9.30 -15.24 -28.74
CA LEU A 334 10.60 -14.71 -29.20
C LEU A 334 11.22 -15.64 -30.23
N ASP A 335 12.01 -15.06 -31.17
CA ASP A 335 12.87 -15.86 -32.04
C ASP A 335 13.97 -16.59 -31.23
N GLU A 336 14.58 -17.60 -31.82
CA GLU A 336 15.58 -18.45 -31.17
C GLU A 336 16.78 -17.64 -30.63
N ARG A 337 17.23 -16.64 -31.38
CA ARG A 337 18.36 -15.79 -30.99
C ARG A 337 18.02 -14.96 -29.76
N ASN A 338 16.86 -14.33 -29.73
CA ASN A 338 16.39 -13.52 -28.59
C ASN A 338 16.16 -14.39 -27.35
N ARG A 339 15.65 -15.60 -27.54
CA ARG A 339 15.45 -16.58 -26.46
C ARG A 339 16.77 -17.05 -25.86
N SER A 340 17.76 -17.37 -26.73
CA SER A 340 19.08 -17.83 -26.27
C SER A 340 19.87 -16.78 -25.51
N ILE A 341 19.76 -15.50 -25.88
CA ILE A 341 20.46 -14.40 -25.18
C ILE A 341 19.92 -14.16 -23.75
N LEU A 342 18.68 -14.57 -23.48
CA LEU A 342 18.07 -14.48 -22.16
C LEU A 342 18.40 -15.66 -21.23
N GLN A 343 19.18 -16.63 -21.69
CA GLN A 343 19.60 -17.77 -20.87
C GLN A 343 20.30 -17.30 -19.61
N GLY A 344 19.84 -17.76 -18.42
CA GLY A 344 20.43 -17.43 -17.11
C GLY A 344 19.89 -16.15 -16.47
N TYR A 345 19.26 -15.24 -17.23
CA TYR A 345 18.70 -14.02 -16.63
C TYR A 345 17.61 -14.34 -15.63
N GLN A 346 17.57 -13.53 -14.58
CA GLN A 346 16.63 -13.64 -13.47
C GLN A 346 15.71 -12.43 -13.39
N GLY A 347 14.56 -12.61 -12.75
CA GLY A 347 13.65 -11.50 -12.51
C GLY A 347 12.55 -11.85 -11.53
N PHE A 348 11.73 -10.86 -11.26
CA PHE A 348 10.64 -10.91 -10.30
C PHE A 348 9.30 -10.69 -10.97
N MET A 349 8.26 -11.29 -10.42
CA MET A 349 6.87 -11.01 -10.80
C MET A 349 5.91 -11.34 -9.66
N PRO A 350 4.73 -10.69 -9.61
CA PRO A 350 3.63 -11.16 -8.77
C PRO A 350 3.23 -12.60 -9.14
N TYR A 351 2.87 -13.40 -8.14
CA TYR A 351 2.49 -14.80 -8.35
C TYR A 351 1.36 -15.21 -7.41
N ALA A 352 0.73 -16.35 -7.69
CA ALA A 352 -0.29 -16.93 -6.83
C ALA A 352 0.34 -17.74 -5.68
N ASP A 353 -0.35 -17.77 -4.53
CA ASP A 353 0.06 -18.57 -3.38
C ASP A 353 -0.11 -20.08 -3.71
N LEU A 354 1.00 -20.80 -3.73
CA LEU A 354 1.03 -22.23 -4.01
C LEU A 354 0.25 -23.07 -2.98
N SER A 355 0.12 -22.58 -1.75
CA SER A 355 -0.56 -23.31 -0.67
C SER A 355 -2.06 -23.48 -0.94
N THR A 356 -2.63 -22.73 -1.89
CA THR A 356 -4.02 -22.89 -2.32
C THR A 356 -4.27 -24.21 -3.06
N GLY A 357 -3.23 -24.85 -3.60
CA GLY A 357 -3.33 -26.03 -4.46
C GLY A 357 -4.02 -25.77 -5.81
N PHE A 358 -4.27 -24.50 -6.16
CA PHE A 358 -4.91 -24.14 -7.42
C PHE A 358 -4.00 -24.44 -8.61
N GLU A 359 -2.73 -24.05 -8.55
CA GLU A 359 -1.76 -24.30 -9.61
C GLU A 359 -1.64 -25.78 -9.97
N GLU A 360 -1.49 -26.63 -8.96
CA GLU A 360 -1.38 -28.09 -9.16
C GLU A 360 -2.65 -28.65 -9.82
N ALA A 361 -3.82 -28.25 -9.34
CA ALA A 361 -5.08 -28.70 -9.91
C ALA A 361 -5.30 -28.16 -11.34
N TYR A 362 -4.84 -26.93 -11.61
CA TYR A 362 -4.89 -26.33 -12.94
C TYR A 362 -3.99 -27.08 -13.94
N LYS A 363 -2.73 -27.37 -13.54
CA LYS A 363 -1.78 -28.18 -14.32
C LYS A 363 -2.35 -29.56 -14.64
N GLN A 364 -2.94 -30.23 -13.65
CA GLN A 364 -3.58 -31.53 -13.86
C GLN A 364 -4.72 -31.45 -14.86
N ARG A 365 -5.51 -30.40 -14.86
CA ARG A 365 -6.67 -30.24 -15.74
C ARG A 365 -6.31 -29.79 -17.16
N PHE A 366 -5.42 -28.81 -17.29
CA PHE A 366 -5.15 -28.12 -18.56
C PHE A 366 -3.75 -28.38 -19.14
N ASN A 367 -2.95 -29.19 -18.47
CA ASN A 367 -1.56 -29.54 -18.84
C ASN A 367 -0.64 -28.31 -19.05
N THR A 368 -0.92 -27.21 -18.33
CA THR A 368 -0.13 -25.98 -18.34
C THR A 368 -0.35 -25.25 -17.00
N PRO A 369 0.68 -24.56 -16.45
CA PRO A 369 0.47 -23.77 -15.25
C PRO A 369 -0.47 -22.58 -15.53
N PRO A 370 -1.22 -22.10 -14.52
CA PRO A 370 -1.97 -20.86 -14.65
C PRO A 370 -1.02 -19.68 -14.67
N THR A 371 -1.42 -18.58 -15.30
CA THR A 371 -0.80 -17.27 -15.14
C THR A 371 -1.39 -16.57 -13.91
N PHE A 372 -0.70 -15.53 -13.42
CA PHE A 372 -1.24 -14.68 -12.35
C PHE A 372 -2.61 -14.10 -12.70
N ALA A 373 -2.77 -13.64 -13.96
CA ALA A 373 -4.03 -13.12 -14.48
C ALA A 373 -5.18 -14.13 -14.40
N GLU A 374 -4.92 -15.41 -14.71
CA GLU A 374 -5.93 -16.47 -14.62
C GLU A 374 -6.36 -16.73 -13.17
N CYS A 375 -5.40 -16.74 -12.22
CA CYS A 375 -5.72 -16.90 -10.80
C CYS A 375 -6.56 -15.72 -10.29
N LYS A 376 -6.20 -14.50 -10.64
CA LYS A 376 -6.92 -13.29 -10.22
C LYS A 376 -8.29 -13.14 -10.92
N LEU A 377 -8.41 -13.58 -12.18
CA LEU A 377 -9.72 -13.69 -12.86
C LEU A 377 -10.65 -14.65 -12.13
N TYR A 378 -10.12 -15.81 -11.75
CA TYR A 378 -10.91 -16.81 -11.02
C TYR A 378 -11.47 -16.20 -9.73
N ASP A 379 -10.62 -15.55 -8.95
CA ASP A 379 -11.02 -14.92 -7.69
C ASP A 379 -11.98 -13.74 -7.90
N GLY A 380 -11.76 -12.92 -8.92
CA GLY A 380 -12.66 -11.80 -9.26
C GLY A 380 -14.07 -12.26 -9.64
N LEU A 381 -14.17 -13.33 -10.40
CA LEU A 381 -15.45 -13.93 -10.75
C LEU A 381 -16.09 -14.64 -9.54
N LEU A 382 -15.32 -15.34 -8.73
CA LEU A 382 -15.79 -15.96 -7.48
C LEU A 382 -16.36 -14.90 -6.52
N LEU A 383 -15.66 -13.80 -6.33
CA LEU A 383 -16.13 -12.67 -5.52
C LEU A 383 -17.39 -12.05 -6.08
N SER A 384 -17.51 -11.92 -7.41
CA SER A 384 -18.72 -11.44 -8.06
C SER A 384 -19.92 -12.33 -7.76
N ALA A 385 -19.73 -13.66 -7.75
CA ALA A 385 -20.75 -14.64 -7.39
C ALA A 385 -21.14 -14.56 -5.91
N LEU A 386 -20.15 -14.56 -5.01
CA LEU A 386 -20.36 -14.49 -3.56
C LEU A 386 -21.04 -13.19 -3.15
N THR A 387 -20.58 -12.07 -3.68
CA THR A 387 -21.16 -10.73 -3.40
C THR A 387 -22.61 -10.65 -3.89
N SER A 388 -22.87 -11.15 -5.10
CA SER A 388 -24.25 -11.23 -5.64
C SER A 388 -25.17 -12.13 -4.81
N TYR A 389 -24.62 -13.23 -4.31
CA TYR A 389 -25.33 -14.17 -3.46
C TYR A 389 -25.69 -13.53 -2.12
N MET A 390 -24.73 -12.88 -1.46
CA MET A 390 -24.96 -12.14 -0.20
C MET A 390 -25.96 -11.01 -0.38
N PHE A 391 -25.84 -10.25 -1.46
CA PHE A 391 -26.79 -9.19 -1.79
C PHE A 391 -28.23 -9.70 -1.83
N GLU A 392 -28.48 -10.77 -2.55
CA GLU A 392 -29.81 -11.34 -2.67
C GLU A 392 -30.32 -11.92 -1.35
N TYR A 393 -29.46 -12.58 -0.59
CA TYR A 393 -29.83 -13.22 0.67
C TYR A 393 -30.08 -12.21 1.80
N LEU A 394 -29.19 -11.23 1.96
CA LEU A 394 -29.26 -10.26 3.07
C LEU A 394 -30.13 -9.04 2.75
N VAL A 395 -30.05 -8.53 1.52
CA VAL A 395 -30.68 -7.27 1.13
C VAL A 395 -32.05 -7.51 0.50
N GLY A 396 -32.22 -8.57 -0.31
CA GLY A 396 -33.39 -8.78 -1.16
C GLY A 396 -34.72 -8.70 -0.41
N ASN A 397 -34.81 -9.27 0.79
CA ASN A 397 -36.03 -9.26 1.60
C ASN A 397 -36.16 -8.07 2.56
N GLN A 398 -35.12 -7.29 2.77
CA GLN A 398 -35.06 -6.22 3.79
C GLN A 398 -34.85 -4.82 3.16
N ARG A 399 -34.74 -4.74 1.85
CA ARG A 399 -34.39 -3.51 1.12
C ARG A 399 -35.29 -2.34 1.46
N GLN A 400 -36.60 -2.55 1.50
CA GLN A 400 -37.58 -1.46 1.75
C GLN A 400 -37.56 -0.98 3.21
N THR A 401 -37.07 -1.77 4.12
CA THR A 401 -37.12 -1.48 5.55
C THR A 401 -35.82 -0.87 6.08
N PHE A 402 -34.66 -1.41 5.69
CA PHE A 402 -33.36 -1.02 6.26
C PHE A 402 -32.39 -0.40 5.24
N PHE A 403 -32.59 -0.66 3.96
CA PHE A 403 -31.68 -0.27 2.87
C PHE A 403 -32.31 0.64 1.83
N ALA A 404 -33.49 1.24 2.14
CA ALA A 404 -34.23 2.06 1.19
C ALA A 404 -33.50 3.32 0.69
N GLU A 405 -32.55 3.82 1.47
CA GLU A 405 -31.75 5.01 1.14
C GLU A 405 -30.51 4.73 0.26
N TYR A 406 -30.19 3.46 0.02
CA TYR A 406 -28.99 3.07 -0.72
C TYR A 406 -29.31 2.54 -2.11
N THR A 407 -28.43 2.78 -3.06
CA THR A 407 -28.51 2.20 -4.41
C THR A 407 -28.04 0.74 -4.40
N ASP A 408 -28.37 -0.02 -5.45
CA ASP A 408 -27.88 -1.40 -5.61
C ASP A 408 -26.35 -1.46 -5.71
N ASN A 409 -25.74 -0.47 -6.36
CA ASN A 409 -24.29 -0.40 -6.47
C ASN A 409 -23.62 -0.20 -5.11
N GLU A 410 -24.12 0.73 -4.29
CA GLU A 410 -23.59 0.96 -2.93
C GLU A 410 -23.73 -0.29 -2.06
N LEU A 411 -24.84 -1.00 -2.16
CA LEU A 411 -25.06 -2.23 -1.42
C LEU A 411 -24.19 -3.39 -1.92
N MET A 412 -23.97 -3.49 -3.24
CA MET A 412 -23.05 -4.49 -3.80
C MET A 412 -21.62 -4.27 -3.31
N ASN A 413 -21.13 -3.02 -3.26
CA ASN A 413 -19.83 -2.68 -2.70
C ASN A 413 -19.75 -2.96 -1.19
N HIS A 414 -20.84 -2.73 -0.46
CA HIS A 414 -20.90 -3.09 0.96
C HIS A 414 -20.82 -4.61 1.18
N MET A 415 -21.47 -5.41 0.34
CA MET A 415 -21.32 -6.88 0.38
C MET A 415 -19.91 -7.31 0.04
N MET A 416 -19.24 -6.66 -0.92
CA MET A 416 -17.84 -6.92 -1.25
C MET A 416 -16.92 -6.66 -0.05
N LYS A 417 -17.15 -5.54 0.66
CA LYS A 417 -16.44 -5.22 1.89
C LYS A 417 -16.60 -6.31 2.96
N ILE A 418 -17.80 -6.86 3.12
CA ILE A 418 -18.08 -7.92 4.10
C ILE A 418 -17.38 -9.23 3.73
N VAL A 419 -17.37 -9.62 2.46
CA VAL A 419 -16.70 -10.85 1.99
C VAL A 419 -15.20 -10.79 2.20
N GLY A 420 -14.58 -9.63 2.06
CA GLY A 420 -13.15 -9.40 2.24
C GLY A 420 -12.76 -8.86 3.61
N LEU A 421 -13.61 -8.98 4.63
CA LEU A 421 -13.38 -8.40 5.95
C LEU A 421 -12.29 -9.16 6.72
N LYS A 422 -11.26 -8.45 7.16
CA LYS A 422 -10.31 -8.95 8.15
C LYS A 422 -10.89 -8.85 9.55
N VAL A 423 -11.17 -10.00 10.19
CA VAL A 423 -11.68 -10.05 11.57
C VAL A 423 -10.53 -9.97 12.58
N ASP A 424 -9.53 -10.85 12.42
CA ASP A 424 -8.29 -10.89 13.20
C ASP A 424 -7.22 -11.72 12.48
N ASP A 425 -5.97 -11.66 12.95
CA ASP A 425 -4.87 -12.39 12.34
C ASP A 425 -5.01 -13.90 12.45
N ALA A 426 -5.58 -14.40 13.56
CA ALA A 426 -5.79 -15.82 13.74
C ALA A 426 -6.78 -16.40 12.71
N SER A 427 -7.80 -15.62 12.29
CA SER A 427 -8.74 -16.01 11.25
C SER A 427 -8.09 -16.08 9.89
N VAL A 428 -7.15 -15.17 9.63
CA VAL A 428 -6.34 -15.17 8.40
C VAL A 428 -5.43 -16.39 8.35
N ASP A 429 -4.75 -16.70 9.46
CA ASP A 429 -3.86 -17.86 9.57
C ASP A 429 -4.60 -19.19 9.47
N ALA A 430 -5.84 -19.23 9.91
CA ALA A 430 -6.70 -20.40 9.83
C ALA A 430 -7.42 -20.55 8.47
N ALA A 431 -7.34 -19.56 7.57
CA ALA A 431 -8.02 -19.58 6.29
C ALA A 431 -7.56 -20.78 5.45
N LYS A 432 -8.53 -21.55 4.94
CA LYS A 432 -8.28 -22.70 4.08
C LYS A 432 -8.74 -22.43 2.66
N PRO A 433 -8.05 -23.00 1.66
CA PRO A 433 -8.47 -22.83 0.27
C PRO A 433 -9.94 -23.20 0.06
N ALA A 434 -10.74 -22.24 -0.39
CA ALA A 434 -12.19 -22.37 -0.55
C ALA A 434 -12.65 -22.14 -2.02
N TRP A 435 -11.75 -22.29 -2.99
CA TRP A 435 -12.05 -22.01 -4.39
C TRP A 435 -12.82 -23.15 -5.10
N ARG A 436 -12.92 -24.37 -4.51
CA ARG A 436 -13.67 -25.50 -5.12
C ARG A 436 -14.22 -26.48 -4.09
N GLY A 437 -15.08 -27.41 -4.58
CA GLY A 437 -15.53 -28.61 -3.89
C GLY A 437 -16.26 -28.34 -2.58
N ASN A 438 -16.05 -29.24 -1.60
CA ASN A 438 -16.70 -29.12 -0.28
C ASN A 438 -16.28 -27.87 0.49
N ALA A 439 -15.05 -27.39 0.32
CA ALA A 439 -14.57 -26.17 0.97
C ALA A 439 -15.34 -24.94 0.47
N LEU A 440 -15.53 -24.80 -0.83
CA LEU A 440 -16.37 -23.75 -1.40
C LEU A 440 -17.82 -23.86 -0.93
N LYS A 441 -18.36 -25.06 -0.92
CA LYS A 441 -19.71 -25.33 -0.41
C LYS A 441 -19.88 -24.90 1.05
N GLN A 442 -18.92 -25.27 1.89
CA GLN A 442 -18.91 -24.87 3.31
C GLN A 442 -18.79 -23.35 3.45
N PHE A 443 -17.87 -22.72 2.72
CA PHE A 443 -17.69 -21.28 2.72
C PHE A 443 -19.00 -20.55 2.35
N MET A 444 -19.67 -20.98 1.29
CA MET A 444 -20.96 -20.43 0.87
C MET A 444 -22.06 -20.63 1.91
N ALA A 445 -22.04 -21.76 2.62
CA ALA A 445 -22.99 -22.01 3.72
C ALA A 445 -22.75 -21.09 4.94
N GLU A 446 -21.50 -20.83 5.28
CA GLU A 446 -21.12 -19.92 6.35
C GLU A 446 -21.46 -18.46 6.01
N VAL A 447 -21.25 -18.06 4.75
CA VAL A 447 -21.68 -16.75 4.23
C VAL A 447 -23.20 -16.54 4.34
N ARG A 448 -24.00 -17.61 4.26
CA ARG A 448 -25.48 -17.56 4.46
C ARG A 448 -25.88 -17.35 5.91
N ASN A 449 -25.06 -17.81 6.85
CA ASN A 449 -25.40 -17.75 8.26
C ASN A 449 -24.34 -16.97 9.05
N PRO A 450 -24.33 -15.64 8.93
CA PRO A 450 -23.29 -14.78 9.48
C PRO A 450 -23.28 -14.67 11.01
N GLN A 451 -23.94 -15.58 11.75
CA GLN A 451 -23.97 -15.58 13.23
C GLN A 451 -22.57 -15.68 13.87
N THR A 452 -21.61 -16.27 13.15
CA THR A 452 -20.22 -16.43 13.60
C THR A 452 -19.25 -15.45 12.92
N GLY A 453 -19.73 -14.56 12.07
CA GLY A 453 -18.93 -13.74 11.18
C GLY A 453 -18.75 -14.38 9.80
N VAL A 454 -18.27 -13.63 8.82
CA VAL A 454 -17.93 -14.15 7.49
C VAL A 454 -16.50 -14.72 7.58
N PRO A 455 -16.27 -15.97 7.14
CA PRO A 455 -14.91 -16.53 7.14
C PRO A 455 -14.03 -15.78 6.14
N VAL A 456 -12.71 -15.79 6.36
CA VAL A 456 -11.74 -15.21 5.42
C VAL A 456 -11.69 -16.07 4.16
N LEU A 457 -11.88 -15.46 3.00
CA LEU A 457 -11.80 -16.16 1.72
C LEU A 457 -10.32 -16.43 1.37
N CYS A 458 -9.98 -17.70 1.19
CA CYS A 458 -8.76 -18.11 0.52
C CYS A 458 -9.13 -18.63 -0.87
N GLY A 459 -8.89 -17.83 -1.89
CA GLY A 459 -9.25 -18.09 -3.29
C GLY A 459 -8.22 -18.89 -4.05
N ALA A 460 -8.23 -18.76 -5.37
CA ALA A 460 -7.27 -19.40 -6.27
C ALA A 460 -5.88 -18.77 -6.18
N SER A 461 -5.79 -17.47 -6.01
CA SER A 461 -4.53 -16.73 -5.93
C SER A 461 -3.97 -16.59 -4.51
N GLY A 462 -4.74 -16.91 -3.48
CA GLY A 462 -4.39 -16.75 -2.07
C GLY A 462 -5.53 -16.17 -1.24
N VAL A 463 -5.18 -15.61 -0.09
CA VAL A 463 -6.14 -14.98 0.80
C VAL A 463 -6.60 -13.64 0.22
N VAL A 464 -7.92 -13.41 0.23
CA VAL A 464 -8.54 -12.15 -0.18
C VAL A 464 -8.91 -11.35 1.06
N LEU A 465 -8.21 -10.24 1.25
CA LEU A 465 -8.43 -9.34 2.37
C LEU A 465 -8.40 -7.90 1.88
N PHE A 466 -9.36 -7.11 2.34
CA PHE A 466 -9.38 -5.69 2.04
C PHE A 466 -9.19 -4.86 3.31
N ASP A 467 -8.35 -3.87 3.22
CA ASP A 467 -8.29 -2.83 4.23
C ASP A 467 -9.65 -2.12 4.33
N GLN A 468 -10.12 -1.97 5.56
CA GLN A 468 -11.47 -1.49 5.81
C GLN A 468 -11.64 0.01 5.54
N GLU A 469 -10.56 0.75 5.56
CA GLU A 469 -10.56 2.19 5.36
C GLU A 469 -10.35 2.55 3.89
N THR A 470 -9.51 1.80 3.17
CA THR A 470 -9.09 2.12 1.80
C THR A 470 -9.67 1.20 0.73
N CYS A 471 -10.26 0.08 1.11
CA CYS A 471 -10.75 -0.98 0.20
C CYS A 471 -9.63 -1.61 -0.66
N ARG A 472 -8.36 -1.45 -0.28
CA ARG A 472 -7.21 -2.03 -0.97
C ARG A 472 -6.92 -3.44 -0.44
N GLN A 473 -6.40 -4.29 -1.29
CA GLN A 473 -5.93 -5.63 -0.91
C GLN A 473 -4.72 -5.53 0.01
N ILE A 474 -4.68 -6.35 1.06
CA ILE A 474 -3.60 -6.39 2.05
C ILE A 474 -3.16 -7.82 2.34
N GLY A 475 -1.85 -7.99 2.55
CA GLY A 475 -1.25 -9.18 3.15
C GLY A 475 -1.42 -10.50 2.38
N SER A 476 -1.52 -10.48 1.05
CA SER A 476 -1.84 -11.68 0.29
C SER A 476 -0.97 -11.98 -0.93
N ASN A 477 -0.14 -11.05 -1.39
CA ASN A 477 0.64 -11.31 -2.59
C ASN A 477 1.84 -12.24 -2.32
N THR A 478 2.02 -13.18 -3.21
CA THR A 478 3.24 -13.96 -3.35
C THR A 478 4.03 -13.39 -4.52
N TYR A 479 5.34 -13.31 -4.39
CA TYR A 479 6.23 -12.91 -5.47
C TYR A 479 7.11 -14.07 -5.84
N LEU A 480 7.38 -14.21 -7.13
CA LEU A 480 8.24 -15.26 -7.70
C LEU A 480 9.55 -14.63 -8.17
N LEU A 481 10.67 -15.15 -7.68
CA LEU A 481 11.98 -15.00 -8.31
C LEU A 481 12.12 -16.15 -9.32
N TRP A 482 12.30 -15.80 -10.58
CA TRP A 482 12.41 -16.75 -11.68
C TRP A 482 13.75 -16.62 -12.41
N GLN A 483 14.13 -17.66 -13.13
CA GLN A 483 15.26 -17.68 -14.04
C GLN A 483 14.85 -18.28 -15.39
N ILE A 484 15.39 -17.76 -16.48
CA ILE A 484 15.20 -18.35 -17.80
C ILE A 484 16.24 -19.48 -17.99
N ASP A 485 15.77 -20.69 -18.12
CA ASP A 485 16.59 -21.87 -18.40
C ASP A 485 16.03 -22.65 -19.60
N LYS A 486 16.85 -22.79 -20.64
CA LYS A 486 16.48 -23.47 -21.90
C LYS A 486 15.13 -23.00 -22.47
N GLY A 487 14.91 -21.69 -22.42
CA GLY A 487 13.69 -21.04 -22.93
C GLY A 487 12.44 -21.27 -22.09
N LYS A 488 12.59 -21.71 -20.84
CA LYS A 488 11.51 -21.89 -19.86
C LYS A 488 11.75 -21.05 -18.64
N LEU A 489 10.68 -20.78 -17.91
CA LEU A 489 10.75 -20.15 -16.60
C LEU A 489 11.03 -21.21 -15.53
N ARG A 490 12.19 -21.13 -14.92
CA ARG A 490 12.54 -21.89 -13.72
C ARG A 490 12.22 -21.06 -12.51
N HIS A 491 11.40 -21.58 -11.60
CA HIS A 491 11.06 -20.93 -10.35
C HIS A 491 12.20 -21.13 -9.35
N LEU A 492 12.81 -20.06 -8.85
CA LEU A 492 13.92 -20.10 -7.92
C LEU A 492 13.47 -19.98 -6.48
N ALA A 493 12.61 -19.00 -6.19
CA ALA A 493 12.12 -18.75 -4.84
C ALA A 493 10.74 -18.09 -4.87
N TYR A 494 9.98 -18.30 -3.80
CA TYR A 494 8.72 -17.60 -3.55
C TYR A 494 8.84 -16.78 -2.27
N PHE A 495 8.38 -15.55 -2.35
CA PHE A 495 8.32 -14.62 -1.21
C PHE A 495 6.86 -14.44 -0.84
N THR A 496 6.50 -14.81 0.38
CA THR A 496 5.13 -14.71 0.87
C THR A 496 4.98 -13.64 1.93
N PRO A 497 3.80 -13.00 2.09
CA PRO A 497 3.59 -11.95 3.09
C PRO A 497 3.76 -12.44 4.54
N LYS A 498 3.49 -13.73 4.78
CA LYS A 498 3.41 -14.33 6.13
C LYS A 498 4.74 -14.53 6.84
N GLY A 499 5.83 -14.11 6.30
CA GLY A 499 7.06 -14.31 7.03
C GLY A 499 8.30 -13.93 6.25
N LYS A 500 8.12 -13.30 5.10
CA LYS A 500 9.26 -13.07 4.20
C LYS A 500 10.05 -14.37 3.99
N GLN A 501 9.35 -15.51 4.14
CA GLN A 501 9.94 -16.84 3.94
C GLN A 501 10.16 -17.05 2.46
N VAL A 502 11.42 -17.14 2.10
CA VAL A 502 11.83 -17.69 0.82
C VAL A 502 11.52 -19.17 0.84
N VAL A 503 10.47 -19.58 0.18
CA VAL A 503 10.24 -21.01 -0.07
C VAL A 503 11.19 -21.44 -1.18
N ASN A 504 12.37 -21.89 -0.78
CA ASN A 504 13.37 -22.37 -1.72
C ASN A 504 12.93 -23.71 -2.32
N LEU A 505 12.58 -23.71 -3.59
CA LEU A 505 12.38 -24.94 -4.35
C LEU A 505 13.73 -25.49 -4.79
N SER A 506 14.43 -26.19 -3.88
CA SER A 506 15.61 -27.05 -4.15
C SER A 506 16.43 -26.67 -5.40
N ILE A 507 17.04 -25.52 -5.38
CA ILE A 507 17.93 -25.11 -6.46
C ILE A 507 19.20 -24.68 -5.79
N SER A 508 20.21 -25.47 -5.99
CA SER A 508 21.57 -25.03 -5.77
C SER A 508 21.81 -23.77 -6.60
N LEU A 509 21.73 -22.63 -5.95
CA LEU A 509 22.44 -21.42 -6.38
C LEU A 509 23.93 -21.73 -6.16
N GLU A 510 24.38 -22.85 -6.80
CA GLU A 510 25.62 -23.53 -6.48
C GLU A 510 26.86 -22.72 -6.75
N LEU A 511 26.75 -21.52 -7.32
CA LEU A 511 27.95 -20.78 -7.67
C LEU A 511 28.37 -19.71 -6.66
N PHE A 512 27.47 -19.17 -5.80
CA PHE A 512 27.83 -17.98 -5.00
C PHE A 512 27.16 -17.83 -3.63
N PHE A 513 26.19 -18.67 -3.18
CA PHE A 513 25.42 -18.37 -1.97
C PHE A 513 25.26 -19.58 -1.04
N ASP A 514 25.52 -19.36 0.23
CA ASP A 514 25.22 -20.28 1.31
C ASP A 514 23.71 -20.29 1.60
N GLU A 515 23.08 -21.47 1.62
CA GLU A 515 21.64 -21.65 1.87
C GLU A 515 21.15 -20.98 3.18
N GLU A 516 22.00 -20.86 4.16
CA GLU A 516 21.70 -20.26 5.47
C GLU A 516 21.50 -18.74 5.38
N THR A 517 22.12 -18.09 4.41
CA THR A 517 22.11 -16.62 4.26
C THR A 517 20.81 -16.13 3.58
N VAL A 518 20.18 -16.96 2.76
CA VAL A 518 18.98 -16.60 1.99
C VAL A 518 17.71 -16.56 2.86
N GLN A 519 17.75 -17.06 4.10
CA GLN A 519 16.58 -17.20 4.96
C GLN A 519 16.39 -16.06 5.98
N LYS A 520 17.34 -15.13 6.08
CA LYS A 520 17.23 -14.01 7.04
C LYS A 520 16.60 -12.79 6.38
N SER A 521 15.62 -12.19 7.06
CA SER A 521 15.09 -10.88 6.65
C SER A 521 16.14 -9.79 6.84
N PHE A 522 16.03 -8.67 6.12
CA PHE A 522 16.89 -7.51 6.31
C PHE A 522 16.88 -7.03 7.79
N ALA A 523 15.70 -7.06 8.43
CA ALA A 523 15.55 -6.69 9.84
C ALA A 523 16.37 -7.59 10.80
N GLU A 524 16.55 -8.88 10.46
CA GLU A 524 17.35 -9.81 11.24
C GLU A 524 18.86 -9.63 11.01
N MET A 525 19.26 -9.14 9.84
CA MET A 525 20.67 -8.89 9.49
C MET A 525 21.14 -7.50 9.90
N ALA A 526 20.26 -6.51 9.80
CA ALA A 526 20.57 -5.11 10.06
C ALA A 526 20.52 -4.82 11.55
N THR A 527 21.55 -4.15 12.04
CA THR A 527 21.65 -3.62 13.41
C THR A 527 21.92 -2.12 13.34
N ASP A 528 21.63 -1.37 14.41
CA ASP A 528 21.96 0.07 14.48
C ASP A 528 23.46 0.35 14.24
N LYS A 529 24.31 -0.65 14.38
CA LYS A 529 25.75 -0.55 14.09
C LYS A 529 26.05 -0.57 12.60
N ASP A 530 25.21 -1.16 11.79
CA ASP A 530 25.47 -1.35 10.36
C ASP A 530 25.47 -0.05 9.58
N ILE A 531 24.76 0.98 10.07
CA ILE A 531 24.83 2.34 9.51
C ILE A 531 25.93 3.21 10.11
N GLY A 532 26.73 2.67 11.03
CA GLY A 532 27.91 3.34 11.60
C GLY A 532 27.61 4.58 12.46
N ILE A 533 26.36 4.81 12.87
CA ILE A 533 25.97 5.95 13.69
C ILE A 533 25.90 5.55 15.16
N THR A 534 26.72 6.20 15.97
CA THR A 534 26.66 6.08 17.43
C THR A 534 26.01 7.33 18.02
N TYR A 535 25.04 7.15 18.91
CA TYR A 535 24.34 8.22 19.59
C TYR A 535 24.73 8.29 21.07
N PRO A 536 24.74 9.50 21.68
CA PRO A 536 24.82 9.66 23.13
C PRO A 536 23.65 8.94 23.83
N GLU A 537 23.76 8.72 25.14
CA GLU A 537 22.65 8.23 25.95
C GLU A 537 21.45 9.21 25.89
N LEU A 538 20.24 8.67 25.83
CA LEU A 538 19.01 9.48 25.88
C LEU A 538 18.78 9.99 27.31
N THR A 539 18.90 11.29 27.50
CA THR A 539 18.77 11.96 28.83
C THR A 539 17.48 12.75 28.97
N SER A 540 16.92 13.26 27.87
CA SER A 540 15.71 14.10 27.86
C SER A 540 15.00 14.04 26.52
N GLN A 541 13.72 14.39 26.54
CA GLN A 541 12.86 14.42 25.36
C GLN A 541 12.05 15.71 25.35
N TYR A 542 11.94 16.36 24.20
CA TYR A 542 11.19 17.59 24.00
C TYR A 542 10.33 17.50 22.73
N ALA A 543 9.22 18.22 22.72
CA ALA A 543 8.43 18.45 21.53
C ALA A 543 8.24 19.95 21.28
N VAL A 544 8.30 20.37 20.01
CA VAL A 544 7.93 21.71 19.55
C VAL A 544 6.78 21.56 18.57
N LEU A 545 5.59 22.00 18.96
CA LEU A 545 4.35 21.80 18.22
C LEU A 545 3.85 23.15 17.71
N VAL A 546 3.67 23.29 16.40
CA VAL A 546 3.46 24.59 15.76
C VAL A 546 2.22 24.58 14.87
N GLN A 547 1.28 25.49 15.14
CA GLN A 547 0.21 25.87 14.22
C GLN A 547 0.65 27.07 13.37
N GLY A 548 0.75 26.85 12.04
CA GLY A 548 1.20 27.87 11.09
C GLY A 548 0.12 28.84 10.59
N SER A 549 -1.13 28.68 10.98
CA SER A 549 -2.30 29.47 10.52
C SER A 549 -3.15 30.02 11.66
N ARG A 550 -4.17 30.85 11.36
CA ARG A 550 -5.04 31.44 12.40
C ARG A 550 -6.54 31.41 12.10
N ASP A 551 -6.94 31.38 10.86
CA ASP A 551 -8.36 31.54 10.53
C ASP A 551 -9.19 30.34 10.91
N MET A 552 -10.52 30.57 11.10
CA MET A 552 -11.46 29.49 11.38
C MET A 552 -11.59 28.51 10.20
N ASP A 553 -11.30 28.93 8.98
CA ASP A 553 -11.25 28.06 7.81
C ASP A 553 -10.06 27.10 7.88
N ASP A 554 -9.06 27.41 8.73
CA ASP A 554 -7.87 26.60 9.06
C ASP A 554 -7.97 25.90 10.43
N TYR A 555 -9.17 25.76 10.97
CA TYR A 555 -9.44 25.12 12.26
C TYR A 555 -8.71 23.77 12.44
N ARG A 556 -8.63 22.98 11.36
CA ARG A 556 -7.99 21.68 11.34
C ARG A 556 -6.53 21.72 11.79
N HIS A 557 -5.78 22.75 11.43
CA HIS A 557 -4.36 22.86 11.80
C HIS A 557 -4.16 22.99 13.31
N GLN A 558 -5.08 23.68 14.01
CA GLN A 558 -5.03 23.71 15.47
C GLN A 558 -5.43 22.38 16.08
N ALA A 559 -6.44 21.72 15.49
CA ALA A 559 -6.90 20.42 15.97
C ALA A 559 -5.82 19.34 15.82
N ASP A 560 -5.04 19.35 14.73
CA ASP A 560 -3.91 18.47 14.51
C ASP A 560 -2.81 18.66 15.54
N VAL A 561 -2.40 19.91 15.77
CA VAL A 561 -1.36 20.28 16.75
C VAL A 561 -1.79 19.87 18.15
N LEU A 562 -3.04 20.17 18.53
CA LEU A 562 -3.60 19.78 19.83
C LEU A 562 -3.77 18.25 19.95
N GLY A 563 -4.09 17.56 18.86
CA GLY A 563 -4.12 16.08 18.81
C GLY A 563 -2.76 15.49 19.16
N MET A 564 -1.68 16.03 18.56
CA MET A 564 -0.30 15.63 18.88
C MET A 564 0.05 15.94 20.33
N TYR A 565 -0.31 17.12 20.82
CA TYR A 565 -0.11 17.50 22.22
C TYR A 565 -0.80 16.54 23.18
N GLN A 566 -2.08 16.23 22.98
CA GLN A 566 -2.84 15.32 23.85
C GLN A 566 -2.28 13.89 23.81
N MET A 567 -1.82 13.42 22.66
CA MET A 567 -1.16 12.12 22.52
C MET A 567 0.12 12.06 23.37
N LEU A 568 0.98 13.07 23.28
CA LEU A 568 2.20 13.16 24.08
C LEU A 568 1.90 13.23 25.59
N ARG A 569 0.88 14.00 26.00
CA ARG A 569 0.44 14.09 27.40
C ARG A 569 -0.05 12.74 27.92
N LYS A 570 -0.86 12.02 27.13
CA LYS A 570 -1.33 10.64 27.44
C LYS A 570 -0.16 9.65 27.56
N ASN A 571 0.93 9.88 26.81
CA ASN A 571 2.14 9.06 26.83
C ASN A 571 3.18 9.51 27.88
N GLY A 572 2.78 10.39 28.83
CA GLY A 572 3.55 10.72 30.01
C GLY A 572 4.48 11.94 29.90
N PHE A 573 4.43 12.73 28.80
CA PHE A 573 5.12 14.00 28.75
C PHE A 573 4.48 14.99 29.74
N ASP A 574 5.26 15.78 30.42
CA ASP A 574 4.78 16.96 31.17
C ASP A 574 4.88 18.21 30.28
N ASP A 575 4.22 19.29 30.71
CA ASP A 575 4.14 20.54 29.93
C ASP A 575 5.50 21.21 29.77
N ASP A 576 6.42 21.06 30.72
CA ASP A 576 7.78 21.63 30.65
C ASP A 576 8.62 21.02 29.51
N HIS A 577 8.17 19.92 28.95
CA HIS A 577 8.83 19.20 27.83
C HIS A 577 8.10 19.37 26.49
N ILE A 578 7.03 20.16 26.45
CA ILE A 578 6.30 20.47 25.21
C ILE A 578 6.24 21.98 25.04
N ILE A 579 6.74 22.49 23.93
CA ILE A 579 6.60 23.91 23.55
C ILE A 579 5.44 24.00 22.56
N LEU A 580 4.31 24.55 23.03
CA LEU A 580 3.07 24.62 22.26
C LEU A 580 2.85 26.05 21.72
N ILE A 581 2.81 26.17 20.39
CA ILE A 581 2.65 27.44 19.65
C ILE A 581 1.37 27.36 18.82
N ILE A 582 0.28 27.96 19.30
CA ILE A 582 -1.03 27.95 18.61
C ILE A 582 -1.75 29.31 18.76
N ASP A 583 -2.83 29.50 17.98
CA ASP A 583 -3.74 30.65 18.13
C ASP A 583 -4.57 30.53 19.44
N LYS A 584 -4.39 31.42 20.35
CA LYS A 584 -5.13 31.47 21.63
C LYS A 584 -6.60 31.81 21.48
N GLU A 585 -6.99 32.48 20.39
CA GLU A 585 -8.34 33.00 20.19
C GLU A 585 -9.23 32.12 19.32
N LEU A 586 -8.68 31.17 18.59
CA LEU A 586 -9.42 30.37 17.59
C LEU A 586 -10.63 29.65 18.21
N ALA A 587 -10.46 29.02 19.37
CA ALA A 587 -11.54 28.28 20.02
C ALA A 587 -12.74 29.21 20.38
N ASN A 588 -12.49 30.51 20.61
CA ASN A 588 -13.50 31.51 20.90
C ASN A 588 -13.89 32.37 19.68
N ASN A 589 -13.35 32.06 18.50
CA ASN A 589 -13.66 32.75 17.26
C ASN A 589 -15.18 32.85 17.05
N PRO A 590 -15.75 34.03 16.66
CA PRO A 590 -17.19 34.21 16.44
C PRO A 590 -17.83 33.18 15.51
N LYS A 591 -17.07 32.65 14.55
CA LYS A 591 -17.53 31.60 13.63
C LYS A 591 -17.53 30.20 14.25
N ASN A 592 -16.82 29.96 15.37
CA ASN A 592 -16.86 28.64 16.04
C ASN A 592 -18.19 28.53 16.81
N THR A 593 -19.04 27.63 16.42
CA THR A 593 -20.33 27.34 17.06
C THR A 593 -20.17 26.60 18.38
N ASP A 594 -19.03 25.93 18.60
CA ASP A 594 -18.71 25.16 19.80
C ASP A 594 -17.63 25.89 20.63
N LYS A 595 -18.04 27.00 21.28
CA LYS A 595 -17.13 27.92 21.97
C LYS A 595 -16.25 27.25 23.01
N GLY A 596 -14.96 27.58 22.95
CA GLY A 596 -13.96 27.04 23.88
C GLY A 596 -13.58 25.59 23.63
N VAL A 597 -14.03 25.02 22.50
CA VAL A 597 -13.81 23.61 22.16
C VAL A 597 -13.09 23.49 20.82
N ILE A 598 -12.08 22.63 20.77
CA ILE A 598 -11.41 22.19 19.55
C ILE A 598 -11.44 20.67 19.50
N ARG A 599 -11.90 20.08 18.40
CA ARG A 599 -11.97 18.64 18.16
C ARG A 599 -11.45 18.31 16.77
N ASN A 600 -10.90 17.12 16.58
CA ASN A 600 -10.49 16.59 15.27
C ASN A 600 -11.54 15.62 14.64
N GLU A 601 -12.60 15.32 15.36
CA GLU A 601 -13.75 14.54 14.90
C GLU A 601 -15.05 15.00 15.58
N GLU A 602 -16.21 14.78 14.96
CA GLU A 602 -17.50 15.34 15.39
C GLU A 602 -17.85 15.01 16.84
N ARG A 603 -17.51 13.81 17.30
CA ARG A 603 -17.78 13.33 18.66
C ARG A 603 -16.53 13.15 19.51
N GLY A 604 -15.41 13.76 19.08
CA GLY A 604 -14.14 13.70 19.78
C GLY A 604 -14.11 14.47 21.09
N GLU A 605 -13.05 14.20 21.85
CA GLU A 605 -12.74 14.95 23.07
C GLU A 605 -12.39 16.40 22.75
N ASN A 606 -12.55 17.30 23.73
CA ASN A 606 -12.03 18.66 23.59
C ASN A 606 -10.50 18.63 23.72
N LEU A 607 -9.80 18.76 22.61
CA LEU A 607 -8.33 18.73 22.57
C LEU A 607 -7.66 19.94 23.23
N LEU A 608 -8.38 21.03 23.42
CA LEU A 608 -7.89 22.23 24.11
C LEU A 608 -7.91 22.09 25.64
N GLU A 609 -8.66 21.13 26.17
CA GLU A 609 -8.79 20.94 27.61
C GLU A 609 -7.44 20.58 28.26
N GLY A 610 -7.04 21.37 29.25
CA GLY A 610 -5.78 21.17 29.96
C GLY A 610 -4.52 21.52 29.17
N ALA A 611 -4.63 22.06 27.95
CA ALA A 611 -3.46 22.43 27.15
C ALA A 611 -2.78 23.69 27.72
N VAL A 612 -1.46 23.63 27.91
CA VAL A 612 -0.62 24.74 28.32
C VAL A 612 0.03 25.37 27.08
N ILE A 613 -0.38 26.57 26.74
CA ILE A 613 0.06 27.27 25.53
C ILE A 613 1.20 28.22 25.88
N ASP A 614 2.41 27.94 25.41
CA ASP A 614 3.61 28.75 25.64
C ASP A 614 3.52 30.07 24.86
N TYR A 615 3.17 29.99 23.58
CA TYR A 615 3.13 31.12 22.69
C TYR A 615 1.82 31.23 21.92
N ASP A 616 1.26 32.45 21.87
CA ASP A 616 0.31 32.81 20.83
C ASP A 616 1.08 32.94 19.49
N ASN A 617 0.68 32.18 18.48
CA ASN A 617 1.38 32.20 17.18
C ASN A 617 1.38 33.61 16.55
N ASN A 618 0.41 34.47 16.84
CA ASN A 618 0.37 35.86 16.39
C ASN A 618 1.46 36.75 17.00
N SER A 619 2.01 36.36 18.15
CA SER A 619 3.08 37.11 18.84
C SER A 619 4.48 36.76 18.32
N LEU A 620 4.60 35.76 17.46
CA LEU A 620 5.86 35.27 16.92
C LEU A 620 5.97 35.50 15.40
N SER A 621 7.17 35.31 14.88
CA SER A 621 7.49 35.12 13.48
C SER A 621 7.98 33.68 13.23
N ALA A 622 8.02 33.24 11.97
CA ALA A 622 8.63 31.95 11.63
C ALA A 622 10.13 31.88 12.01
N SER A 623 10.85 33.01 12.00
CA SER A 623 12.24 33.05 12.48
C SER A 623 12.35 32.87 14.00
N ASP A 624 11.34 33.27 14.78
CA ASP A 624 11.32 32.99 16.23
C ASP A 624 11.18 31.47 16.50
N VAL A 625 10.42 30.74 15.66
CA VAL A 625 10.36 29.28 15.74
C VAL A 625 11.74 28.65 15.49
N ALA A 626 12.49 29.15 14.50
CA ALA A 626 13.87 28.70 14.28
C ALA A 626 14.79 29.04 15.48
N ASP A 627 14.61 30.20 16.10
CA ASP A 627 15.38 30.62 17.30
C ASP A 627 15.00 29.75 18.52
N ILE A 628 13.74 29.36 18.68
CA ILE A 628 13.30 28.36 19.70
C ILE A 628 14.03 27.03 19.52
N LEU A 629 14.12 26.51 18.30
CA LEU A 629 14.86 25.28 18.01
C LEU A 629 16.36 25.41 18.33
N MET A 630 16.96 26.55 18.05
CA MET A 630 18.37 26.84 18.34
C MET A 630 18.63 27.20 19.82
N GLY A 631 17.62 27.20 20.70
CA GLY A 631 17.77 27.54 22.10
C GLY A 631 18.10 29.03 22.37
N LYS A 632 17.81 29.93 21.43
CA LYS A 632 18.13 31.35 21.53
C LYS A 632 17.09 32.10 22.39
N LYS A 633 17.31 32.09 23.69
CA LYS A 633 16.46 32.75 24.65
C LYS A 633 16.55 34.30 24.56
N SER A 634 15.39 34.95 24.59
CA SER A 634 15.27 36.40 24.61
C SER A 634 14.11 36.85 25.52
N ALA A 635 13.92 38.15 25.68
CA ALA A 635 12.76 38.68 26.45
C ALA A 635 11.42 38.25 25.82
N ASN A 636 11.37 38.16 24.49
CA ASN A 636 10.18 37.72 23.75
C ASN A 636 10.10 36.21 23.58
N LEU A 637 11.20 35.49 23.80
CA LEU A 637 11.32 34.06 23.71
C LEU A 637 11.83 33.46 25.05
N PRO A 638 11.01 33.52 26.13
CA PRO A 638 11.41 33.00 27.43
C PRO A 638 11.50 31.50 27.50
N VAL A 639 10.76 30.74 26.64
CA VAL A 639 10.74 29.28 26.56
C VAL A 639 11.38 28.84 25.24
N VAL A 640 12.50 28.13 25.31
CA VAL A 640 13.22 27.62 24.14
C VAL A 640 13.74 26.23 24.45
N LEU A 641 14.08 25.46 23.41
CA LEU A 641 14.70 24.15 23.61
C LEU A 641 16.01 24.26 24.39
N PRO A 642 16.24 23.41 25.38
CA PRO A 642 17.57 23.21 25.93
C PRO A 642 18.55 22.77 24.82
N GLN A 643 19.83 23.04 25.02
CA GLN A 643 20.87 22.61 24.10
C GLN A 643 21.66 21.47 24.77
N ASP A 644 21.11 20.26 24.70
CA ASP A 644 21.65 19.03 25.29
C ASP A 644 21.90 17.98 24.23
N ALA A 645 23.10 17.43 24.20
CA ALA A 645 23.50 16.39 23.23
C ALA A 645 22.80 15.05 23.46
N GLY A 646 22.21 14.81 24.63
CA GLY A 646 21.43 13.61 24.98
C GLY A 646 19.92 13.77 24.73
N GLN A 647 19.44 14.90 24.20
CA GLN A 647 18.02 15.12 24.00
C GLN A 647 17.50 14.59 22.64
N ASN A 648 16.35 13.95 22.66
CA ASN A 648 15.53 13.73 21.47
C ASN A 648 14.50 14.85 21.32
N VAL A 649 14.30 15.33 20.11
CA VAL A 649 13.36 16.41 19.82
C VAL A 649 12.37 15.96 18.75
N LEU A 650 11.07 16.11 19.02
CA LEU A 650 10.00 16.04 18.04
C LEU A 650 9.66 17.48 17.59
N PHE A 651 9.76 17.74 16.29
CA PHE A 651 9.24 18.96 15.68
C PHE A 651 8.02 18.63 14.83
N TYR A 652 6.87 19.21 15.14
CA TYR A 652 5.63 18.98 14.40
C TYR A 652 5.03 20.33 13.96
N TRP A 653 4.70 20.44 12.67
CA TRP A 653 4.11 21.64 12.09
C TRP A 653 2.88 21.29 11.24
N SER A 654 1.71 21.90 11.59
CA SER A 654 0.50 21.87 10.75
C SER A 654 0.17 23.28 10.26
N GLY A 655 -0.14 23.43 8.97
CA GLY A 655 -0.40 24.73 8.34
C GLY A 655 -0.42 24.64 6.81
N HIS A 656 -0.17 25.76 6.15
CA HIS A 656 0.01 25.84 4.71
C HIS A 656 1.47 25.73 4.29
N GLY A 657 1.71 25.39 3.01
CA GLY A 657 3.05 25.29 2.41
C GLY A 657 3.12 25.93 1.03
N ARG A 658 4.33 26.30 0.62
CA ARG A 658 4.65 26.83 -0.72
C ARG A 658 5.86 26.13 -1.28
N ASN A 659 5.92 26.03 -2.62
CA ASN A 659 7.03 25.39 -3.30
C ASN A 659 7.75 26.32 -4.29
N THR A 660 8.98 25.94 -4.66
CA THR A 660 9.84 26.68 -5.59
C THR A 660 9.22 26.79 -6.98
N ALA A 661 8.53 25.76 -7.47
CA ALA A 661 7.95 25.74 -8.81
C ALA A 661 6.88 26.81 -9.02
N HIS A 662 6.06 27.06 -8.02
CA HIS A 662 4.95 28.03 -8.11
C HIS A 662 5.23 29.38 -7.45
N TYR A 663 6.01 29.37 -6.36
CA TYR A 663 6.20 30.57 -5.53
C TYR A 663 7.67 31.01 -5.42
N GLY A 664 8.60 30.30 -6.04
CA GLY A 664 10.03 30.59 -5.99
C GLY A 664 10.70 30.40 -4.63
N VAL A 665 10.03 29.68 -3.70
CA VAL A 665 10.53 29.36 -2.37
C VAL A 665 9.87 28.11 -1.82
N ASP A 666 10.63 27.28 -1.14
CA ASP A 666 10.11 26.17 -0.34
C ASP A 666 10.00 26.64 1.12
N GLU A 667 8.77 26.75 1.63
CA GLU A 667 8.51 27.24 2.98
C GLU A 667 7.24 26.68 3.61
N LEU A 668 7.27 26.54 4.94
CA LEU A 668 6.09 26.37 5.78
C LEU A 668 5.52 27.78 6.03
N VAL A 669 4.30 28.03 5.57
CA VAL A 669 3.69 29.35 5.57
C VAL A 669 3.37 29.81 6.98
N TRP A 670 3.67 31.08 7.31
CA TRP A 670 3.37 31.66 8.60
C TRP A 670 2.18 32.62 8.53
N LEU A 671 1.07 32.19 9.14
CA LEU A 671 -0.16 32.95 9.31
C LEU A 671 -0.78 33.52 8.01
N ASP A 672 -0.43 32.94 6.87
CA ASP A 672 -0.90 33.28 5.54
C ASP A 672 -1.10 34.78 5.26
N THR A 673 -0.21 35.61 5.79
CA THR A 673 -0.21 37.03 5.53
C THR A 673 0.91 37.45 4.59
N PRO A 674 0.67 38.32 3.60
CA PRO A 674 1.70 38.73 2.64
C PRO A 674 2.95 39.39 3.26
N ALA A 675 2.81 39.92 4.47
CA ALA A 675 3.89 40.59 5.22
C ALA A 675 4.74 39.59 6.05
N ARG A 676 4.28 38.35 6.26
CA ARG A 676 4.95 37.38 7.12
C ARG A 676 5.60 36.30 6.28
N LYS A 677 6.92 36.21 6.36
CA LYS A 677 7.70 35.15 5.71
C LYS A 677 7.54 33.87 6.50
N GLY A 678 7.32 32.77 5.80
CA GLY A 678 7.27 31.43 6.38
C GLY A 678 8.64 30.93 6.87
N LEU A 679 8.64 29.75 7.45
CA LEU A 679 9.87 29.02 7.77
C LEU A 679 10.40 28.38 6.50
N THR A 680 11.39 29.00 5.88
CA THR A 680 11.97 28.52 4.62
C THR A 680 12.84 27.28 4.82
N ALA A 681 13.02 26.49 3.76
CA ALA A 681 13.94 25.35 3.72
C ALA A 681 15.35 25.72 4.25
N SER A 682 15.88 26.88 3.83
CA SER A 682 17.17 27.37 4.29
C SER A 682 17.18 27.72 5.78
N MET A 683 16.11 28.31 6.32
CA MET A 683 16.00 28.61 7.76
C MET A 683 15.91 27.34 8.57
N MET A 684 15.12 26.36 8.12
CA MET A 684 14.97 25.06 8.76
C MET A 684 16.32 24.34 8.81
N LYS A 685 17.02 24.27 7.68
CA LYS A 685 18.37 23.69 7.60
C LYS A 685 19.33 24.32 8.62
N GLN A 686 19.40 25.67 8.64
CA GLN A 686 20.27 26.40 9.57
C GLN A 686 19.90 26.17 11.03
N ALA A 687 18.62 26.09 11.35
CA ALA A 687 18.16 25.82 12.71
C ALA A 687 18.60 24.41 13.16
N VAL A 688 18.39 23.41 12.31
CA VAL A 688 18.73 22.00 12.59
C VAL A 688 20.24 21.76 12.66
N GLU A 689 21.05 22.45 11.83
CA GLU A 689 22.50 22.42 11.90
C GLU A 689 23.08 23.00 13.19
N LYS A 690 22.42 24.04 13.74
CA LYS A 690 22.90 24.76 14.91
C LYS A 690 22.35 24.25 16.23
N MET A 691 21.21 23.53 16.22
CA MET A 691 20.66 22.95 17.45
C MET A 691 21.53 21.81 17.98
N VAL A 692 21.67 21.75 19.30
CA VAL A 692 22.31 20.62 19.97
C VAL A 692 21.25 19.56 20.31
N LYS A 693 21.43 18.37 19.80
CA LYS A 693 20.47 17.28 19.94
C LYS A 693 21.14 15.91 19.83
N ARG A 694 20.50 14.88 20.36
CA ARG A 694 20.83 13.48 20.09
C ARG A 694 20.20 13.05 18.77
N LYS A 695 18.86 13.12 18.69
CA LYS A 695 18.09 12.84 17.48
C LYS A 695 16.96 13.88 17.31
N LEU A 696 16.54 14.09 16.08
CA LEU A 696 15.43 14.95 15.72
C LEU A 696 14.47 14.21 14.79
N LEU A 697 13.20 14.16 15.16
CA LEU A 697 12.12 13.75 14.29
C LEU A 697 11.34 14.98 13.82
N VAL A 698 11.36 15.25 12.53
CA VAL A 698 10.65 16.36 11.89
C VAL A 698 9.42 15.80 11.18
N ILE A 699 8.25 16.30 11.51
CA ILE A 699 6.98 15.95 10.87
C ILE A 699 6.29 17.23 10.43
N VAL A 700 6.04 17.35 9.14
CA VAL A 700 5.42 18.54 8.54
C VAL A 700 4.22 18.16 7.68
N GLU A 701 3.10 18.80 7.97
CA GLU A 701 1.80 18.50 7.36
C GLU A 701 1.49 19.35 6.11
N PRO A 702 2.05 20.54 5.87
CA PRO A 702 1.65 21.43 4.78
C PRO A 702 1.77 20.87 3.37
N CYS A 703 0.97 21.43 2.45
CA CYS A 703 1.14 21.23 1.00
C CYS A 703 2.59 21.49 0.58
N TYR A 704 3.12 20.77 -0.42
CA TYR A 704 4.47 20.95 -0.99
C TYR A 704 5.62 20.82 0.03
N SER A 705 5.37 20.19 1.17
CA SER A 705 6.29 20.22 2.32
C SER A 705 7.57 19.39 2.13
N GLU A 706 7.63 18.49 1.15
CA GLU A 706 8.86 17.76 0.82
C GLU A 706 10.03 18.71 0.53
N GLY A 707 9.80 19.85 -0.17
CA GLY A 707 10.86 20.81 -0.46
C GLY A 707 11.58 21.31 0.80
N VAL A 708 10.85 21.45 1.91
CA VAL A 708 11.44 21.83 3.20
C VAL A 708 12.23 20.70 3.83
N ILE A 709 11.71 19.47 3.86
CA ILE A 709 12.41 18.33 4.47
C ILE A 709 13.62 17.88 3.67
N LEU A 710 13.64 18.01 2.36
CA LEU A 710 14.82 17.74 1.50
C LEU A 710 16.03 18.60 1.89
N SER A 711 15.82 19.80 2.43
CA SER A 711 16.91 20.63 2.91
C SER A 711 17.70 20.03 4.10
N LEU A 712 17.12 19.01 4.74
CA LEU A 712 17.71 18.30 5.89
C LEU A 712 18.50 17.06 5.46
N GLN A 713 18.54 16.73 4.18
CA GLN A 713 19.25 15.57 3.66
C GLN A 713 20.72 15.57 4.07
N GLY A 714 21.26 14.40 4.47
CA GLY A 714 22.63 14.20 4.91
C GLY A 714 22.92 14.64 6.36
N GLN A 715 21.92 15.14 7.12
CA GLN A 715 22.12 15.53 8.51
C GLN A 715 21.98 14.33 9.46
N LYS A 716 23.02 14.04 10.22
CA LYS A 716 23.06 12.92 11.18
C LYS A 716 22.00 13.06 12.28
N GLY A 717 21.32 11.97 12.58
CA GLY A 717 20.35 11.90 13.65
C GLY A 717 19.06 12.67 13.37
N VAL A 718 18.81 13.03 12.12
CA VAL A 718 17.56 13.69 11.68
C VAL A 718 16.78 12.74 10.80
N LEU A 719 15.53 12.48 11.15
CA LEU A 719 14.55 11.83 10.29
C LEU A 719 13.43 12.83 10.02
N ALA A 720 13.05 13.01 8.76
CA ALA A 720 12.04 13.98 8.40
C ALA A 720 10.95 13.36 7.51
N MET A 721 9.68 13.59 7.85
CA MET A 721 8.49 13.10 7.13
C MET A 721 7.59 14.28 6.77
N SER A 722 7.07 14.29 5.54
CA SER A 722 6.09 15.26 5.06
C SER A 722 4.81 14.58 4.58
N SER A 723 3.68 15.28 4.68
CA SER A 723 2.37 14.81 4.24
C SER A 723 2.19 14.76 2.73
N ALA A 724 3.02 15.50 1.99
CA ALA A 724 2.88 15.68 0.55
C ALA A 724 4.26 15.82 -0.12
N SER A 725 4.34 15.42 -1.39
CA SER A 725 5.51 15.66 -2.23
C SER A 725 5.70 17.16 -2.51
N GLY A 726 6.84 17.52 -3.13
CA GLY A 726 7.16 18.91 -3.46
C GLY A 726 6.27 19.52 -4.54
N GLU A 727 5.46 18.73 -5.23
CA GLU A 727 4.63 19.18 -6.36
C GLU A 727 3.12 19.10 -6.10
N GLU A 728 2.70 18.63 -4.91
CA GLU A 728 1.29 18.36 -4.63
C GLU A 728 0.79 18.97 -3.32
N GLN A 729 -0.52 18.97 -3.17
CA GLN A 729 -1.21 19.46 -1.98
C GLN A 729 -1.48 18.34 -0.98
N SER A 730 -1.44 18.67 0.30
CA SER A 730 -2.01 17.88 1.39
C SER A 730 -3.53 18.12 1.48
N TRP A 731 -4.27 17.17 2.06
CA TRP A 731 -5.72 17.18 2.05
C TRP A 731 -6.33 17.14 3.45
N ALA A 732 -7.33 17.97 3.62
CA ALA A 732 -8.16 17.99 4.82
C ALA A 732 -9.09 16.78 4.91
N ASP A 733 -9.56 16.48 6.14
CA ASP A 733 -10.45 15.36 6.43
C ASP A 733 -11.47 15.70 7.53
N ASN A 734 -12.43 14.79 7.76
CA ASN A 734 -13.48 14.97 8.77
C ASN A 734 -14.31 16.25 8.60
N TRP A 735 -15.01 16.36 7.47
CA TRP A 735 -15.91 17.50 7.23
C TRP A 735 -17.09 17.51 8.20
N ASN A 736 -17.24 18.59 8.97
CA ASN A 736 -18.39 18.81 9.84
C ASN A 736 -19.25 19.97 9.33
N PRO A 737 -20.43 19.71 8.73
CA PRO A 737 -21.31 20.74 8.19
C PRO A 737 -21.98 21.58 9.30
N ASN A 738 -22.00 21.11 10.56
CA ASN A 738 -22.64 21.76 11.69
C ASN A 738 -21.72 22.69 12.46
N LEU A 739 -20.42 22.62 12.24
CA LEU A 739 -19.44 23.50 12.86
C LEU A 739 -19.24 24.75 11.98
N GLY A 740 -19.56 25.92 12.52
CA GLY A 740 -19.49 27.15 11.74
C GLY A 740 -20.42 27.16 10.53
N ARG A 741 -19.83 27.23 9.32
CA ARG A 741 -20.55 27.11 8.02
C ARG A 741 -20.13 25.84 7.25
N GLY A 742 -19.64 24.85 7.98
CA GLY A 742 -18.97 23.68 7.48
C GLY A 742 -17.45 23.86 7.57
N ILE A 743 -16.80 22.98 8.33
CA ILE A 743 -15.36 23.05 8.65
C ILE A 743 -14.74 21.67 8.51
N TRP A 744 -13.55 21.60 7.95
CA TRP A 744 -12.67 20.45 8.03
C TRP A 744 -12.04 20.40 9.43
N MET A 745 -12.11 19.25 10.09
CA MET A 745 -11.74 19.15 11.52
C MET A 745 -10.30 18.66 11.73
N CYS A 746 -9.68 18.06 10.74
CA CYS A 746 -8.27 17.62 10.78
C CYS A 746 -7.71 17.54 9.35
N ASP A 747 -6.40 17.37 9.24
CA ASP A 747 -5.75 16.98 8.01
C ASP A 747 -5.57 15.45 7.95
N ARG A 748 -5.65 14.89 6.75
CA ARG A 748 -5.69 13.43 6.53
C ARG A 748 -4.44 12.72 7.02
N PHE A 749 -3.28 13.26 6.69
CA PHE A 749 -2.00 12.70 7.14
C PHE A 749 -1.90 12.76 8.68
N SER A 750 -2.20 13.90 9.28
CA SER A 750 -2.15 14.10 10.74
C SER A 750 -3.08 13.14 11.47
N ARG A 751 -4.30 12.92 10.96
CA ARG A 751 -5.24 11.93 11.50
C ARG A 751 -4.66 10.51 11.47
N ASN A 752 -4.10 10.11 10.34
CA ASN A 752 -3.55 8.77 10.17
C ASN A 752 -2.32 8.55 11.05
N LEU A 753 -1.42 9.52 11.08
CA LEU A 753 -0.25 9.51 11.96
C LEU A 753 -0.65 9.36 13.43
N LEU A 754 -1.56 10.21 13.91
CA LEU A 754 -2.03 10.19 15.30
C LEU A 754 -2.76 8.89 15.63
N ASN A 755 -3.59 8.37 14.73
CA ASN A 755 -4.27 7.09 14.91
C ASN A 755 -3.28 5.93 15.05
N CYS A 756 -2.25 5.92 14.22
CA CYS A 756 -1.23 4.90 14.26
C CYS A 756 -0.40 4.97 15.56
N LEU A 757 0.16 6.13 15.87
CA LEU A 757 0.99 6.34 17.07
C LEU A 757 0.23 6.16 18.38
N THR A 758 -1.05 6.52 18.43
CA THR A 758 -1.89 6.31 19.62
C THR A 758 -2.18 4.83 19.86
N LYS A 759 -2.34 4.05 18.78
CA LYS A 759 -2.59 2.61 18.88
C LYS A 759 -1.32 1.82 19.21
N ASN A 760 -0.21 2.18 18.59
CA ASN A 760 1.07 1.47 18.72
C ASN A 760 2.27 2.43 18.59
N PRO A 761 2.71 3.08 19.68
CA PRO A 761 3.88 3.96 19.63
C PRO A 761 5.20 3.22 19.37
N ALA A 762 5.23 1.91 19.59
CA ALA A 762 6.39 1.04 19.33
C ALA A 762 6.40 0.44 17.92
N ILE A 763 5.57 0.95 17.01
CA ILE A 763 5.62 0.60 15.59
C ILE A 763 6.99 0.97 15.00
N THR A 764 7.53 0.18 14.08
CA THR A 764 8.76 0.55 13.39
C THR A 764 8.55 1.78 12.50
N TYR A 765 9.60 2.57 12.25
CA TYR A 765 9.47 3.70 11.31
C TYR A 765 9.11 3.23 9.89
N ARG A 766 9.60 2.07 9.48
CA ARG A 766 9.20 1.45 8.21
C ARG A 766 7.68 1.25 8.15
N ASP A 767 7.10 0.59 9.15
CA ASP A 767 5.66 0.28 9.17
C ASP A 767 4.81 1.53 9.38
N LEU A 768 5.30 2.51 10.17
CA LEU A 768 4.64 3.82 10.30
C LEU A 768 4.58 4.56 8.97
N TYR A 769 5.70 4.60 8.25
CA TYR A 769 5.75 5.25 6.94
C TYR A 769 4.79 4.59 5.95
N PHE A 770 4.79 3.25 5.89
CA PHE A 770 3.86 2.49 5.06
C PHE A 770 2.41 2.77 5.43
N TYR A 771 2.08 2.73 6.72
CA TYR A 771 0.73 3.03 7.17
C TYR A 771 0.29 4.45 6.76
N CYS A 772 1.12 5.45 6.99
CA CYS A 772 0.83 6.82 6.59
C CYS A 772 0.70 6.94 5.06
N MET A 773 1.59 6.29 4.32
CA MET A 773 1.58 6.31 2.86
C MET A 773 0.33 5.66 2.29
N GLU A 774 -0.09 4.51 2.81
CA GLU A 774 -1.28 3.79 2.33
C GLU A 774 -2.60 4.48 2.67
N HIS A 775 -2.68 5.15 3.82
CA HIS A 775 -3.92 5.75 4.32
C HIS A 775 -4.06 7.24 3.99
N THR A 776 -2.99 7.93 3.62
CA THR A 776 -3.05 9.34 3.21
C THR A 776 -3.40 9.46 1.73
N ILE A 777 -4.67 9.19 1.42
CA ILE A 777 -5.19 9.22 0.06
C ILE A 777 -5.15 10.64 -0.51
N GLY A 778 -4.64 10.79 -1.72
CA GLY A 778 -4.61 12.07 -2.46
C GLY A 778 -3.31 12.85 -2.34
N SER A 779 -2.36 12.43 -1.49
CA SER A 779 -1.00 12.96 -1.46
C SER A 779 0.03 11.86 -1.17
N HIS A 780 1.29 12.09 -1.52
CA HIS A 780 2.38 11.16 -1.33
C HIS A 780 3.21 11.59 -0.12
N VAL A 781 3.05 10.86 0.97
CA VAL A 781 3.91 11.03 2.15
C VAL A 781 5.35 10.79 1.74
N LYS A 782 6.27 11.65 2.15
CA LYS A 782 7.71 11.52 1.87
C LYS A 782 8.49 11.41 3.15
N LEU A 783 9.61 10.69 3.08
CA LEU A 783 10.52 10.51 4.19
C LEU A 783 11.96 10.67 3.70
N VAL A 784 12.76 11.42 4.43
CA VAL A 784 14.17 11.71 4.10
C VAL A 784 15.10 11.39 5.26
N ASN A 785 16.33 11.08 4.94
CA ASN A 785 17.42 10.79 5.87
C ASN A 785 17.36 9.45 6.61
N ALA A 786 16.71 8.45 6.07
CA ALA A 786 16.69 7.11 6.64
C ALA A 786 18.12 6.58 6.91
N ASP A 787 19.02 6.74 5.95
CA ASP A 787 20.43 6.35 5.97
C ASP A 787 21.32 7.12 6.99
N HIS A 788 20.81 8.22 7.54
CA HIS A 788 21.53 9.09 8.52
C HIS A 788 20.91 9.06 9.92
N PHE A 789 19.88 8.24 10.14
CA PHE A 789 19.09 8.24 11.36
C PHE A 789 19.18 6.93 12.15
N GLY A 790 19.00 5.80 11.51
CA GLY A 790 18.97 4.47 12.10
C GLY A 790 18.24 3.49 11.19
N ASN A 791 18.35 2.21 11.51
CA ASN A 791 17.66 1.18 10.76
C ASN A 791 16.13 1.29 11.00
N LEU A 792 15.38 1.70 9.99
CA LEU A 792 13.94 1.94 10.09
C LEU A 792 13.12 0.67 10.34
N TYR A 793 13.69 -0.53 10.10
CA TYR A 793 13.02 -1.83 10.35
C TYR A 793 13.01 -2.22 11.83
N ILE A 794 13.87 -1.60 12.67
CA ILE A 794 13.99 -1.92 14.09
C ILE A 794 13.84 -0.69 15.00
N THR A 795 14.08 0.51 14.49
CA THR A 795 13.91 1.75 15.27
C THR A 795 12.45 2.19 15.25
N THR A 796 12.01 2.82 16.34
CA THR A 796 10.62 3.18 16.56
C THR A 796 10.45 4.64 16.98
N PRO A 797 9.33 5.29 16.69
CA PRO A 797 9.02 6.64 17.18
C PRO A 797 8.81 6.70 18.70
N GLU A 798 8.74 5.57 19.40
CA GLU A 798 8.57 5.51 20.86
C GLU A 798 9.59 6.42 21.59
N GLU A 799 10.83 6.47 21.12
CA GLU A 799 11.89 7.33 21.68
C GLU A 799 11.61 8.85 21.56
N PHE A 800 10.54 9.26 20.86
CA PHE A 800 10.09 10.66 20.74
C PHE A 800 8.70 10.91 21.32
N VAL A 801 7.83 9.88 21.34
CA VAL A 801 6.41 10.07 21.66
C VAL A 801 5.99 9.42 22.99
N VAL A 802 6.86 8.62 23.62
CA VAL A 802 6.64 8.05 24.95
C VAL A 802 7.69 8.59 25.92
N SER A 803 7.26 9.13 27.06
CA SER A 803 8.19 9.73 28.03
C SER A 803 9.07 8.67 28.70
N ILE A 804 10.38 8.92 28.73
CA ILE A 804 11.35 8.07 29.47
C ILE A 804 11.05 7.98 30.97
N LYS A 805 10.31 8.95 31.52
CA LYS A 805 9.86 8.92 32.92
C LYS A 805 8.75 7.89 33.12
N SER A 806 7.94 7.56 32.09
CA SER A 806 6.89 6.57 32.15
C SER A 806 7.42 5.14 31.99
N SER A 807 8.51 4.97 31.26
CA SER A 807 9.14 3.66 31.01
C SER A 807 9.92 3.09 32.23
N LYS A 808 10.15 3.90 33.28
CA LYS A 808 10.81 3.47 34.52
C LYS A 808 9.83 3.04 35.63
N ARG A 809 8.55 2.94 35.34
CA ARG A 809 7.53 2.39 36.22
C ARG A 809 7.07 1.01 35.71
#